data_f49b33b502f0d12e1d261968c537167b
#
_entry.id   f49b33b502f0d12e1d261968c537167b
#
_cell.length_a   1.000
_cell.length_b   1.000
_cell.length_c   1.000
_cell.angle_alpha   90.00
_cell.angle_beta   90.00
_cell.angle_gamma   90.00
#
_symmetry.space_group_name_H-M   'P 1'
#
loop_
_entity.id
_entity.type
_entity.pdbx_description
1 polymer ?
#
loop_
_entity_poly.entity_id
_entity_poly.type
_entity_poly.pdbx_seq_one_letter_code
_entity_poly.pdbx_strand_id
1 'polypeptide(L)'
;MTTETERATMSYGIDPERDSVAFARYRAHMDVIRRDRPTVALVLSGGGAKGAAHISVIRYLEREGIPIDLVLGTSIGGLVGGLYSCGYDGEELEAIIRGLDWDNLLYDSHSRRYDALSQKDYDRQYQLSIPFGTYKWDFLKPETSRRSLLRDGIVQGRNIEDLFSALLVGYGDEVDFLSLPIPFACVASDMISAKPKVWHSGNLVEALRSTMSIPGLFTPVKSNGMVLMDGSMRNNYPAEIAKQLGADIIIGVDISSPSLEASQMRSMLDIVIQANDVLGRESYNAGLAVTDIYIQPHLNDFSLLSFDKESIDTIMQRGKQAVDAAAEEINNLKVRLGNPYIRRSHNPLIHRATNLNRTAVKIDSVVFQGIKDKEKRYLRRMLHLENDGERVIHIVELEEAISTVMGTKAFEKVTYQLLGDEEPYTLQFNCFRAPTNQFGASMRLDSRDFTSILLHYGINTHQLTGGRLDLNARLGYNTRIALSHTLSSGRGVEFGTTLSFQSVQNGDFRSSSYNFRIDHLLNRAEAHIAFLPWRQMSLRMGFQLDYLYVTSILTDINLQTDEMEYIDKENVFPSPYMTIRHDSFDDPYFPTKGVLYQIRYNMYFKGLMHDSPQTHAIQFHLRSALGSGRLTLLPRVDARYVSNDLYPYVNMLSISDANKTLDQQVTFVGISTPYTTMKMLSSAGSDIRLRLGKKHYITASAQVLHEADSFGDYFDKELSQWHIGFALEYAYSSLLGPFRFNVHWSDLTRSFGVYCGIGLDF
;
A
#
# COMPACT_ATOMS: atom_id res chain seq x y z
N MET A 1 19.40 -52.06 7.77
CA MET A 1 18.23 -52.12 8.67
C MET A 1 18.47 -51.12 9.76
N THR A 2 17.97 -49.90 9.59
CA THR A 2 17.94 -48.88 10.65
C THR A 2 16.91 -49.32 11.70
N THR A 3 17.30 -49.32 12.96
CA THR A 3 16.45 -49.77 14.07
C THR A 3 15.19 -48.88 14.18
N GLU A 4 14.10 -49.43 14.70
CA GLU A 4 12.84 -48.67 14.93
C GLU A 4 13.07 -47.40 15.75
N THR A 5 14.07 -47.37 16.62
CA THR A 5 14.49 -46.19 17.40
C THR A 5 15.12 -45.09 16.52
N GLU A 6 15.88 -45.45 15.46
CA GLU A 6 16.42 -44.50 14.48
C GLU A 6 15.32 -43.98 13.53
N ARG A 7 14.28 -44.78 13.26
CA ARG A 7 13.07 -44.30 12.54
C ARG A 7 12.22 -43.34 13.37
N ALA A 8 12.15 -43.54 14.69
CA ALA A 8 11.46 -42.63 15.60
C ALA A 8 12.20 -41.27 15.77
N THR A 9 13.52 -41.25 15.58
CA THR A 9 14.34 -40.04 15.59
C THR A 9 14.46 -39.34 14.22
N MET A 10 14.05 -39.96 13.14
CA MET A 10 13.78 -39.29 11.86
C MET A 10 12.45 -38.55 11.88
N SER A 11 11.95 -38.18 13.05
CA SER A 11 10.70 -37.51 13.27
C SER A 11 10.74 -36.09 12.74
N TYR A 12 10.09 -35.90 11.63
CA TYR A 12 9.39 -34.69 11.22
C TYR A 12 10.11 -33.37 11.45
N GLY A 13 11.48 -33.38 11.38
CA GLY A 13 12.29 -32.20 11.12
C GLY A 13 12.63 -31.31 12.29
N ILE A 14 12.62 -31.81 13.49
CA ILE A 14 13.32 -31.19 14.62
C ILE A 14 14.82 -31.33 14.37
N ASP A 15 15.58 -30.26 14.57
CA ASP A 15 17.03 -30.37 14.60
C ASP A 15 17.47 -30.84 16.00
N PRO A 16 17.81 -32.14 16.16
CA PRO A 16 18.08 -32.69 17.49
C PRO A 16 19.28 -32.04 18.19
N GLU A 17 20.26 -31.54 17.43
CA GLU A 17 21.44 -30.88 18.02
C GLU A 17 21.08 -29.47 18.54
N ARG A 18 20.32 -28.72 17.77
CA ARG A 18 19.93 -27.34 18.11
C ARG A 18 18.86 -27.26 19.18
N ASP A 19 17.83 -28.11 19.11
CA ASP A 19 16.62 -28.01 19.92
C ASP A 19 16.66 -28.89 21.19
N SER A 20 17.61 -29.84 21.29
CA SER A 20 17.69 -30.83 22.37
C SER A 20 17.72 -30.21 23.79
N VAL A 21 18.52 -29.15 23.97
CA VAL A 21 18.67 -28.48 25.27
C VAL A 21 17.37 -27.77 25.66
N ALA A 22 16.76 -27.05 24.71
CA ALA A 22 15.49 -26.37 24.96
C ALA A 22 14.37 -27.36 25.30
N PHE A 23 14.28 -28.45 24.54
CA PHE A 23 13.26 -29.51 24.79
C PHE A 23 13.46 -30.17 26.14
N ALA A 24 14.71 -30.38 26.57
CA ALA A 24 14.99 -30.88 27.92
C ALA A 24 14.53 -29.91 29.01
N ARG A 25 14.67 -28.60 28.80
CA ARG A 25 14.19 -27.58 29.74
C ARG A 25 12.67 -27.56 29.85
N TYR A 26 11.96 -27.65 28.70
CA TYR A 26 10.47 -27.75 28.69
C TYR A 26 10.03 -29.01 29.43
N ARG A 27 10.61 -30.19 29.15
CA ARG A 27 10.28 -31.42 29.90
C ARG A 27 10.52 -31.27 31.39
N ALA A 28 11.66 -30.69 31.79
CA ALA A 28 11.96 -30.47 33.21
C ALA A 28 10.91 -29.54 33.88
N HIS A 29 10.44 -28.52 33.16
CA HIS A 29 9.35 -27.66 33.63
C HIS A 29 8.04 -28.43 33.77
N MET A 30 7.68 -29.26 32.78
CA MET A 30 6.47 -30.11 32.82
C MET A 30 6.56 -31.15 33.93
N ASP A 31 7.75 -31.72 34.21
CA ASP A 31 7.96 -32.66 35.30
C ASP A 31 7.71 -32.04 36.66
N VAL A 32 7.90 -30.73 36.85
CA VAL A 32 7.54 -30.04 38.09
C VAL A 32 6.04 -30.00 38.27
N ILE A 33 5.28 -29.65 37.25
CA ILE A 33 3.79 -29.58 37.27
C ILE A 33 3.21 -30.97 37.42
N ARG A 34 3.82 -31.99 36.77
CA ARG A 34 3.35 -33.39 36.80
C ARG A 34 3.35 -34.00 38.21
N ARG A 35 4.10 -33.43 39.16
CA ARG A 35 4.07 -33.89 40.57
C ARG A 35 2.72 -33.68 41.22
N ASP A 36 1.97 -32.66 40.77
CA ASP A 36 0.68 -32.28 41.37
C ASP A 36 -0.51 -32.74 40.51
N ARG A 37 -0.37 -32.70 39.17
CA ARG A 37 -1.38 -33.08 38.19
C ARG A 37 -0.81 -33.36 36.81
N PRO A 38 -1.52 -34.07 35.94
CA PRO A 38 -1.13 -34.16 34.54
C PRO A 38 -0.99 -32.78 33.88
N THR A 39 -0.01 -32.64 33.00
CA THR A 39 0.22 -31.39 32.22
C THR A 39 -0.67 -31.36 31.00
N VAL A 40 -1.16 -30.15 30.64
CA VAL A 40 -2.09 -29.93 29.52
C VAL A 40 -1.47 -28.99 28.50
N ALA A 41 -1.36 -29.45 27.26
CA ALA A 41 -1.00 -28.61 26.13
C ALA A 41 -2.20 -28.27 25.26
N LEU A 42 -2.27 -27.00 24.80
CA LEU A 42 -3.18 -26.53 23.77
C LEU A 42 -2.45 -26.42 22.45
N VAL A 43 -2.89 -27.18 21.44
CA VAL A 43 -2.32 -27.19 20.10
C VAL A 43 -3.27 -26.57 19.10
N LEU A 44 -2.79 -25.57 18.37
CA LEU A 44 -3.58 -24.75 17.44
C LEU A 44 -3.03 -24.90 16.02
N SER A 45 -3.82 -25.45 15.10
CA SER A 45 -3.39 -25.62 13.70
C SER A 45 -3.40 -24.31 12.92
N GLY A 46 -2.73 -24.30 11.76
CA GLY A 46 -2.83 -23.24 10.78
C GLY A 46 -4.14 -23.29 9.95
N GLY A 47 -4.55 -22.14 9.39
CA GLY A 47 -5.79 -22.08 8.60
C GLY A 47 -6.23 -20.66 8.22
N GLY A 48 -5.39 -19.64 8.33
CA GLY A 48 -5.70 -18.25 7.96
C GLY A 48 -6.87 -17.68 8.76
N ALA A 49 -7.83 -17.04 8.10
CA ALA A 49 -9.01 -16.40 8.74
C ALA A 49 -9.79 -17.34 9.68
N LYS A 50 -9.75 -18.64 9.42
CA LYS A 50 -10.40 -19.65 10.26
C LYS A 50 -9.86 -19.68 11.70
N GLY A 51 -8.67 -19.08 11.93
CA GLY A 51 -8.06 -18.91 13.25
C GLY A 51 -8.94 -18.19 14.27
N ALA A 52 -9.94 -17.43 13.84
CA ALA A 52 -10.94 -16.86 14.73
C ALA A 52 -11.69 -17.92 15.57
N ALA A 53 -11.80 -19.16 15.08
CA ALA A 53 -12.40 -20.26 15.83
C ALA A 53 -11.55 -20.67 17.05
N HIS A 54 -10.23 -20.56 17.01
CA HIS A 54 -9.36 -20.84 18.15
C HIS A 54 -9.71 -19.97 19.35
N ILE A 55 -10.06 -18.69 19.11
CA ILE A 55 -10.42 -17.75 20.17
C ILE A 55 -11.66 -18.25 20.94
N SER A 56 -12.66 -18.76 20.23
CA SER A 56 -13.86 -19.31 20.86
C SER A 56 -13.56 -20.52 21.74
N VAL A 57 -12.63 -21.38 21.31
CA VAL A 57 -12.18 -22.52 22.11
C VAL A 57 -11.39 -22.05 23.33
N ILE A 58 -10.47 -21.11 23.18
CA ILE A 58 -9.71 -20.53 24.30
C ILE A 58 -10.67 -19.95 25.34
N ARG A 59 -11.65 -19.14 24.95
CA ARG A 59 -12.67 -18.56 25.85
C ARG A 59 -13.45 -19.64 26.60
N TYR A 60 -13.78 -20.74 25.93
CA TYR A 60 -14.47 -21.86 26.56
C TYR A 60 -13.58 -22.52 27.61
N LEU A 61 -12.32 -22.86 27.28
CA LEU A 61 -11.39 -23.51 28.21
C LEU A 61 -11.12 -22.62 29.45
N GLU A 62 -11.00 -21.30 29.24
CA GLU A 62 -10.86 -20.33 30.33
C GLU A 62 -12.07 -20.33 31.26
N ARG A 63 -13.26 -20.27 30.69
CA ARG A 63 -14.51 -20.28 31.46
C ARG A 63 -14.66 -21.56 32.27
N GLU A 64 -14.28 -22.71 31.69
CA GLU A 64 -14.31 -23.99 32.40
C GLU A 64 -13.14 -24.18 33.38
N GLY A 65 -12.17 -23.26 33.40
CA GLY A 65 -11.04 -23.33 34.33
C GLY A 65 -10.05 -24.46 33.98
N ILE A 66 -9.89 -24.80 32.73
CA ILE A 66 -8.89 -25.79 32.27
C ILE A 66 -7.49 -25.15 32.29
N PRO A 67 -6.53 -25.72 33.05
CA PRO A 67 -5.17 -25.21 33.07
C PRO A 67 -4.46 -25.55 31.74
N ILE A 68 -3.88 -24.54 31.14
CA ILE A 68 -3.01 -24.73 29.96
C ILE A 68 -1.57 -24.47 30.40
N ASP A 69 -0.73 -25.50 30.32
CA ASP A 69 0.67 -25.46 30.75
C ASP A 69 1.65 -25.20 29.58
N LEU A 70 1.17 -25.41 28.36
CA LEU A 70 1.95 -25.22 27.15
C LEU A 70 1.02 -24.88 25.97
N VAL A 71 1.41 -23.94 25.14
CA VAL A 71 0.72 -23.65 23.88
C VAL A 71 1.66 -23.89 22.72
N LEU A 72 1.17 -24.62 21.71
CA LEU A 72 1.85 -24.75 20.42
C LEU A 72 0.95 -24.32 19.30
N GLY A 73 1.56 -23.69 18.29
CA GLY A 73 0.78 -23.27 17.13
C GLY A 73 1.58 -23.21 15.84
N THR A 74 0.85 -23.28 14.73
CA THR A 74 1.39 -23.08 13.40
C THR A 74 0.56 -22.01 12.69
N SER A 75 1.22 -21.11 11.93
CA SER A 75 0.53 -20.06 11.17
C SER A 75 -0.37 -19.20 12.08
N ILE A 76 -1.65 -19.03 11.73
CA ILE A 76 -2.61 -18.30 12.58
C ILE A 76 -2.73 -18.90 13.98
N GLY A 77 -2.60 -20.22 14.14
CA GLY A 77 -2.56 -20.89 15.44
C GLY A 77 -1.36 -20.47 16.27
N GLY A 78 -0.21 -20.24 15.63
CA GLY A 78 0.98 -19.65 16.26
C GLY A 78 0.74 -18.20 16.68
N LEU A 79 0.01 -17.39 15.88
CA LEU A 79 -0.33 -16.01 16.21
C LEU A 79 -1.26 -15.92 17.42
N VAL A 80 -2.40 -16.62 17.35
CA VAL A 80 -3.39 -16.65 18.44
C VAL A 80 -2.79 -17.24 19.71
N GLY A 81 -2.08 -18.37 19.58
CA GLY A 81 -1.41 -19.04 20.69
C GLY A 81 -0.29 -18.23 21.32
N GLY A 82 0.50 -17.51 20.50
CA GLY A 82 1.58 -16.64 20.96
C GLY A 82 1.06 -15.46 21.77
N LEU A 83 0.04 -14.76 21.28
CA LEU A 83 -0.59 -13.66 22.02
C LEU A 83 -1.23 -14.18 23.31
N TYR A 84 -1.92 -15.32 23.27
CA TYR A 84 -2.49 -15.97 24.43
C TYR A 84 -1.41 -16.32 25.48
N SER A 85 -0.29 -16.84 25.03
CA SER A 85 0.84 -17.17 25.89
C SER A 85 1.52 -15.96 26.51
N CYS A 86 1.47 -14.82 25.82
CA CYS A 86 1.96 -13.53 26.35
C CYS A 86 1.03 -12.90 27.37
N GLY A 87 -0.20 -13.46 27.61
CA GLY A 87 -1.10 -13.03 28.66
C GLY A 87 -2.39 -12.37 28.17
N TYR A 88 -2.62 -12.27 26.87
CA TYR A 88 -3.95 -11.88 26.35
C TYR A 88 -4.98 -12.96 26.66
N ASP A 89 -6.16 -12.58 27.14
CA ASP A 89 -7.26 -13.50 27.31
C ASP A 89 -8.14 -13.63 26.06
N GLY A 90 -9.08 -14.58 26.09
CA GLY A 90 -9.93 -14.83 24.93
C GLY A 90 -10.87 -13.67 24.58
N GLU A 91 -11.23 -12.78 25.52
CA GLU A 91 -12.04 -11.57 25.24
C GLU A 91 -11.21 -10.49 24.57
N GLU A 92 -9.98 -10.31 25.03
CA GLU A 92 -9.03 -9.36 24.43
C GLU A 92 -8.65 -9.79 23.01
N LEU A 93 -8.38 -11.09 22.78
CA LEU A 93 -8.12 -11.64 21.45
C LEU A 93 -9.31 -11.44 20.50
N GLU A 94 -10.55 -11.63 20.98
CA GLU A 94 -11.76 -11.34 20.19
C GLU A 94 -11.86 -9.86 19.84
N ALA A 95 -11.61 -8.97 20.81
CA ALA A 95 -11.65 -7.53 20.58
C ALA A 95 -10.59 -7.10 19.53
N ILE A 96 -9.39 -7.67 19.60
CA ILE A 96 -8.31 -7.42 18.62
C ILE A 96 -8.77 -7.86 17.22
N ILE A 97 -9.15 -9.14 17.03
CA ILE A 97 -9.44 -9.68 15.68
C ILE A 97 -10.61 -8.94 14.99
N ARG A 98 -11.60 -8.47 15.79
CA ARG A 98 -12.74 -7.69 15.29
C ARG A 98 -12.41 -6.25 14.98
N GLY A 99 -11.39 -5.68 15.63
CA GLY A 99 -10.96 -4.29 15.46
C GLY A 99 -9.98 -4.07 14.32
N LEU A 100 -9.35 -5.12 13.79
CA LEU A 100 -8.33 -5.02 12.77
C LEU A 100 -8.89 -4.69 11.38
N ASP A 101 -8.18 -3.81 10.67
CA ASP A 101 -8.35 -3.60 9.23
C ASP A 101 -7.54 -4.64 8.45
N TRP A 102 -8.16 -5.79 8.20
CA TRP A 102 -7.52 -6.94 7.57
C TRP A 102 -7.07 -6.67 6.14
N ASP A 103 -7.79 -5.86 5.37
CA ASP A 103 -7.39 -5.49 4.01
C ASP A 103 -6.06 -4.70 4.06
N ASN A 104 -5.91 -3.80 5.03
CA ASN A 104 -4.67 -3.05 5.24
C ASN A 104 -3.51 -3.96 5.70
N LEU A 105 -3.77 -4.88 6.63
CA LEU A 105 -2.76 -5.78 7.19
C LEU A 105 -2.25 -6.79 6.14
N LEU A 106 -3.16 -7.40 5.38
CA LEU A 106 -2.82 -8.47 4.44
C LEU A 106 -2.15 -7.98 3.15
N TYR A 107 -2.35 -6.72 2.77
CA TYR A 107 -1.79 -6.18 1.53
C TYR A 107 -0.71 -5.13 1.73
N ASP A 108 -0.25 -4.93 2.98
CA ASP A 108 0.72 -3.88 3.35
C ASP A 108 0.32 -2.51 2.79
N SER A 109 -0.97 -2.28 2.66
CA SER A 109 -1.45 -1.01 2.15
C SER A 109 -1.06 0.10 3.13
N HIS A 110 -0.58 1.20 2.60
CA HIS A 110 -0.37 2.40 3.39
C HIS A 110 -1.22 3.52 2.81
N SER A 111 -1.63 4.45 3.66
CA SER A 111 -2.45 5.55 3.19
C SER A 111 -1.61 6.45 2.28
N ARG A 112 -2.06 6.63 1.03
CA ARG A 112 -1.45 7.53 0.04
C ARG A 112 -1.26 8.95 0.57
N ARG A 113 -1.98 9.34 1.62
CA ARG A 113 -1.80 10.64 2.29
C ARG A 113 -0.39 10.86 2.83
N TYR A 114 0.34 9.79 3.15
CA TYR A 114 1.73 9.86 3.63
C TYR A 114 2.77 9.89 2.50
N ASP A 115 2.38 9.67 1.25
CA ASP A 115 3.29 9.74 0.11
C ASP A 115 3.73 11.18 -0.19
N ALA A 116 4.98 11.35 -0.58
CA ALA A 116 5.48 12.59 -1.13
C ALA A 116 4.80 12.91 -2.47
N LEU A 117 4.66 14.20 -2.82
CA LEU A 117 4.01 14.61 -4.08
C LEU A 117 4.65 13.96 -5.31
N SER A 118 5.99 13.87 -5.34
CA SER A 118 6.70 13.19 -6.44
C SER A 118 6.32 11.72 -6.58
N GLN A 119 6.09 11.02 -5.45
CA GLN A 119 5.64 9.63 -5.47
C GLN A 119 4.17 9.52 -5.91
N LYS A 120 3.32 10.43 -5.44
CA LYS A 120 1.92 10.50 -5.89
C LYS A 120 1.80 10.70 -7.39
N ASP A 121 2.67 11.54 -7.96
CA ASP A 121 2.73 11.76 -9.41
C ASP A 121 3.23 10.51 -10.13
N TYR A 122 4.24 9.84 -9.58
CA TYR A 122 4.77 8.59 -10.14
C TYR A 122 3.70 7.48 -10.15
N ASP A 123 3.06 7.21 -9.01
CA ASP A 123 2.06 6.15 -8.87
C ASP A 123 0.80 6.41 -9.74
N ARG A 124 0.53 7.67 -10.05
CA ARG A 124 -0.55 8.04 -10.98
C ARG A 124 -0.21 7.72 -12.44
N GLN A 125 1.07 7.66 -12.80
CA GLN A 125 1.52 7.58 -14.19
C GLN A 125 2.00 6.18 -14.60
N TYR A 126 2.54 5.37 -13.68
CA TYR A 126 3.21 4.12 -14.02
C TYR A 126 2.50 2.88 -13.49
N GLN A 127 2.05 2.01 -14.42
CA GLN A 127 1.41 0.72 -14.12
C GLN A 127 2.42 -0.32 -13.65
N LEU A 128 3.58 -0.36 -14.29
CA LEU A 128 4.68 -1.24 -13.95
C LEU A 128 5.81 -0.41 -13.37
N SER A 129 6.30 -0.83 -12.21
CA SER A 129 7.44 -0.21 -11.54
C SER A 129 8.41 -1.32 -11.12
N ILE A 130 9.62 -1.30 -11.66
CA ILE A 130 10.66 -2.28 -11.37
C ILE A 130 11.82 -1.54 -10.72
N PRO A 131 12.01 -1.68 -9.40
CA PRO A 131 13.18 -1.14 -8.72
C PRO A 131 14.41 -2.00 -9.02
N PHE A 132 15.57 -1.37 -9.19
CA PHE A 132 16.84 -2.07 -9.38
C PHE A 132 17.98 -1.35 -8.63
N GLY A 133 18.94 -2.13 -8.12
CA GLY A 133 20.11 -1.61 -7.42
C GLY A 133 21.28 -1.39 -8.37
N THR A 134 22.02 -0.31 -8.18
CA THR A 134 23.35 -0.15 -8.77
C THR A 134 24.41 -0.43 -7.73
N TYR A 135 25.04 -1.58 -7.79
CA TYR A 135 26.42 -1.71 -7.41
C TYR A 135 27.22 -1.78 -8.70
N LYS A 136 27.85 -0.63 -9.07
CA LYS A 136 28.80 -0.48 -10.22
C LYS A 136 28.29 -1.12 -11.54
N TRP A 137 28.27 -0.37 -12.58
CA TRP A 137 28.13 -0.73 -14.03
C TRP A 137 28.19 -2.23 -14.43
N ASP A 138 27.60 -3.13 -13.63
CA ASP A 138 27.55 -4.58 -13.86
C ASP A 138 26.25 -5.02 -14.57
N PHE A 139 25.79 -4.20 -15.55
CA PHE A 139 24.69 -4.59 -16.45
C PHE A 139 24.93 -5.90 -17.20
N LEU A 140 26.16 -6.37 -17.22
CA LEU A 140 26.59 -7.55 -17.99
C LEU A 140 26.89 -8.77 -17.11
N LYS A 141 26.73 -8.72 -15.79
CA LYS A 141 26.91 -9.90 -14.95
C LYS A 141 25.55 -10.51 -14.56
N PRO A 142 25.23 -11.73 -15.08
CA PRO A 142 23.94 -12.38 -14.85
C PRO A 142 23.67 -12.75 -13.39
N GLU A 143 24.68 -12.71 -12.52
CA GLU A 143 24.55 -13.18 -11.13
C GLU A 143 23.94 -12.14 -10.15
N THR A 144 24.06 -10.85 -10.46
CA THR A 144 23.48 -9.79 -9.60
C THR A 144 22.08 -9.34 -10.03
N SER A 145 21.68 -9.62 -11.27
CA SER A 145 20.37 -9.24 -11.81
C SER A 145 19.25 -10.26 -11.51
N ARG A 146 19.57 -11.45 -11.02
CA ARG A 146 18.55 -12.46 -10.65
C ARG A 146 17.79 -12.15 -9.36
N ARG A 147 18.17 -11.12 -8.60
CA ARG A 147 17.55 -10.82 -7.29
C ARG A 147 16.26 -9.99 -7.35
N SER A 148 15.77 -9.55 -8.51
CA SER A 148 14.70 -8.54 -8.50
C SER A 148 13.54 -8.71 -9.48
N LEU A 149 13.56 -9.68 -10.36
CA LEU A 149 12.46 -9.85 -11.34
C LEU A 149 11.28 -10.66 -10.80
N LEU A 150 11.49 -11.46 -9.75
CA LEU A 150 10.42 -12.11 -9.00
C LEU A 150 10.55 -11.62 -7.56
N ARG A 151 9.64 -10.78 -7.10
CA ARG A 151 9.49 -10.49 -5.68
C ARG A 151 9.36 -11.84 -4.95
N ASP A 152 10.13 -12.02 -3.87
CA ASP A 152 10.14 -13.23 -3.02
C ASP A 152 8.77 -13.54 -2.39
N GLY A 153 7.75 -12.74 -2.67
CA GLY A 153 6.36 -12.76 -2.24
C GLY A 153 5.66 -11.49 -2.73
N ILE A 154 4.33 -11.48 -2.74
CA ILE A 154 3.54 -10.33 -3.18
C ILE A 154 3.53 -9.25 -2.08
N VAL A 155 3.51 -9.67 -0.81
CA VAL A 155 3.36 -8.82 0.37
C VAL A 155 4.53 -9.05 1.33
N GLN A 156 5.13 -7.97 1.84
CA GLN A 156 6.23 -8.07 2.80
C GLN A 156 5.76 -8.42 4.22
N GLY A 157 4.47 -8.16 4.55
CA GLY A 157 3.88 -8.39 5.86
C GLY A 157 4.35 -7.38 6.91
N ARG A 158 4.72 -6.18 6.47
CA ARG A 158 5.19 -5.10 7.33
C ARG A 158 4.12 -4.66 8.33
N ASN A 159 2.90 -4.42 7.85
CA ASN A 159 1.82 -3.95 8.73
C ASN A 159 1.47 -4.98 9.81
N ILE A 160 1.69 -6.26 9.53
CA ILE A 160 1.55 -7.34 10.51
C ILE A 160 2.68 -7.32 11.53
N GLU A 161 3.93 -7.07 11.10
CA GLU A 161 5.06 -6.93 12.02
C GLU A 161 4.90 -5.70 12.93
N ASP A 162 4.43 -4.58 12.38
CA ASP A 162 4.13 -3.38 13.15
C ASP A 162 3.03 -3.63 14.19
N LEU A 163 1.98 -4.36 13.79
CA LEU A 163 0.92 -4.80 14.71
C LEU A 163 1.48 -5.66 15.85
N PHE A 164 2.32 -6.66 15.55
CA PHE A 164 2.93 -7.48 16.59
C PHE A 164 3.88 -6.69 17.48
N SER A 165 4.65 -5.77 16.92
CA SER A 165 5.50 -4.86 17.69
C SER A 165 4.69 -4.03 18.68
N ALA A 166 3.49 -3.61 18.30
CA ALA A 166 2.56 -2.89 19.17
C ALA A 166 1.93 -3.78 20.25
N LEU A 167 1.54 -5.03 19.89
CA LEU A 167 0.89 -5.97 20.82
C LEU A 167 1.88 -6.62 21.79
N LEU A 168 3.18 -6.70 21.43
CA LEU A 168 4.22 -7.36 22.21
C LEU A 168 5.17 -6.38 22.89
N VAL A 169 4.72 -5.15 23.14
CA VAL A 169 5.48 -4.16 23.91
C VAL A 169 5.88 -4.73 25.28
N GLY A 170 7.13 -4.58 25.65
CA GLY A 170 7.69 -5.13 26.90
C GLY A 170 8.35 -6.50 26.76
N TYR A 171 8.26 -7.14 25.58
CA TYR A 171 9.09 -8.29 25.24
C TYR A 171 10.27 -7.86 24.38
N GLY A 172 11.49 -8.10 24.85
CA GLY A 172 12.73 -7.73 24.15
C GLY A 172 13.04 -8.61 22.93
N ASP A 173 14.24 -8.40 22.35
CA ASP A 173 14.70 -9.13 21.15
C ASP A 173 15.02 -10.61 21.41
N GLU A 174 15.38 -10.96 22.64
CA GLU A 174 15.77 -12.31 23.04
C GLU A 174 14.89 -12.76 24.21
N VAL A 175 13.76 -13.36 23.89
CA VAL A 175 12.81 -13.90 24.88
C VAL A 175 12.97 -15.41 24.96
N ASP A 176 13.02 -15.94 26.19
CA ASP A 176 12.86 -17.39 26.43
C ASP A 176 11.36 -17.68 26.52
N PHE A 177 10.80 -18.39 25.53
CA PHE A 177 9.35 -18.63 25.45
C PHE A 177 8.85 -19.57 26.56
N LEU A 178 9.75 -20.27 27.23
CA LEU A 178 9.44 -21.01 28.44
C LEU A 178 9.09 -20.09 29.64
N SER A 179 9.61 -18.86 29.63
CA SER A 179 9.37 -17.88 30.69
C SER A 179 8.11 -17.01 30.48
N LEU A 180 7.40 -17.19 29.37
CA LEU A 180 6.13 -16.50 29.13
C LEU A 180 5.07 -16.89 30.17
N PRO A 181 4.04 -16.08 30.42
CA PRO A 181 2.92 -16.42 31.31
C PRO A 181 2.33 -17.82 31.10
N ILE A 182 2.33 -18.29 29.85
CA ILE A 182 2.13 -19.69 29.49
C ILE A 182 3.28 -20.07 28.54
N PRO A 183 4.07 -21.12 28.84
CA PRO A 183 5.10 -21.65 27.94
C PRO A 183 4.59 -21.81 26.52
N PHE A 184 5.39 -21.38 25.54
CA PHE A 184 4.98 -21.30 24.14
C PHE A 184 6.02 -21.88 23.20
N ALA A 185 5.55 -22.45 22.09
CA ALA A 185 6.38 -22.72 20.92
C ALA A 185 5.54 -22.57 19.63
N CYS A 186 6.17 -22.16 18.54
CA CYS A 186 5.52 -22.16 17.24
C CYS A 186 6.44 -22.70 16.15
N VAL A 187 5.83 -23.14 15.03
CA VAL A 187 6.54 -23.81 13.96
C VAL A 187 6.61 -22.91 12.72
N ALA A 188 7.82 -22.77 12.16
CA ALA A 188 8.06 -22.26 10.82
C ALA A 188 8.76 -23.34 9.99
N SER A 189 8.88 -23.18 8.67
CA SER A 189 9.57 -24.10 7.76
C SER A 189 10.82 -23.43 7.21
N ASP A 190 12.00 -24.01 7.44
CA ASP A 190 13.24 -23.52 6.86
C ASP A 190 13.43 -24.06 5.45
N MET A 191 13.45 -23.18 4.46
CA MET A 191 13.56 -23.52 3.04
C MET A 191 14.97 -23.97 2.64
N ILE A 192 15.99 -23.69 3.47
CA ILE A 192 17.37 -24.09 3.19
C ILE A 192 17.62 -25.54 3.62
N SER A 193 17.27 -25.86 4.87
CA SER A 193 17.44 -27.21 5.43
C SER A 193 16.28 -28.16 5.09
N ALA A 194 15.16 -27.62 4.60
CA ALA A 194 13.89 -28.32 4.41
C ALA A 194 13.33 -28.97 5.69
N LYS A 195 13.72 -28.45 6.86
CA LYS A 195 13.27 -28.89 8.19
C LYS A 195 12.34 -27.87 8.83
N PRO A 196 11.45 -28.25 9.76
CA PRO A 196 10.75 -27.27 10.59
C PRO A 196 11.73 -26.57 11.53
N LYS A 197 11.50 -25.27 11.74
CA LYS A 197 12.08 -24.49 12.82
C LYS A 197 11.06 -24.41 13.93
N VAL A 198 11.35 -25.03 15.07
CA VAL A 198 10.57 -24.83 16.29
C VAL A 198 11.13 -23.60 17.01
N TRP A 199 10.32 -22.55 17.09
CA TRP A 199 10.65 -21.41 17.88
C TRP A 199 10.31 -21.65 19.35
N HIS A 200 11.29 -21.58 20.21
CA HIS A 200 11.18 -21.72 21.67
C HIS A 200 11.92 -20.59 22.41
N SER A 201 12.60 -19.72 21.66
CA SER A 201 13.30 -18.53 22.14
C SER A 201 13.63 -17.61 20.99
N GLY A 202 14.00 -16.36 21.28
CA GLY A 202 14.39 -15.33 20.33
C GLY A 202 13.37 -14.19 20.22
N ASN A 203 13.34 -13.49 19.10
CA ASN A 203 12.39 -12.40 18.87
C ASN A 203 11.00 -12.95 18.58
N LEU A 204 10.02 -12.59 19.44
CA LEU A 204 8.63 -13.05 19.31
C LEU A 204 7.98 -12.55 18.00
N VAL A 205 8.20 -11.29 17.61
CA VAL A 205 7.64 -10.73 16.38
C VAL A 205 8.14 -11.51 15.16
N GLU A 206 9.43 -11.85 15.13
CA GLU A 206 10.05 -12.63 14.07
C GLU A 206 9.51 -14.07 14.03
N ALA A 207 9.33 -14.69 15.20
CA ALA A 207 8.75 -16.03 15.32
C ALA A 207 7.31 -16.05 14.77
N LEU A 208 6.46 -15.12 15.22
CA LEU A 208 5.07 -15.02 14.78
C LEU A 208 4.98 -14.66 13.29
N ARG A 209 5.84 -13.76 12.80
CA ARG A 209 5.87 -13.38 11.39
C ARG A 209 6.32 -14.54 10.49
N SER A 210 7.31 -15.32 10.92
CA SER A 210 7.81 -16.45 10.13
C SER A 210 6.81 -17.59 10.03
N THR A 211 6.13 -17.93 11.14
CA THR A 211 5.16 -19.04 11.15
C THR A 211 3.97 -18.82 10.21
N MET A 212 3.66 -17.56 9.84
CA MET A 212 2.55 -17.19 8.95
C MET A 212 2.98 -16.82 7.53
N SER A 213 4.25 -16.99 7.17
CA SER A 213 4.78 -16.60 5.85
C SER A 213 4.32 -17.55 4.74
N ILE A 214 3.05 -17.47 4.34
CA ILE A 214 2.45 -18.33 3.28
C ILE A 214 3.20 -18.13 1.96
N PRO A 215 3.75 -19.19 1.34
CA PRO A 215 4.44 -19.10 0.05
C PRO A 215 3.56 -18.50 -1.05
N GLY A 216 4.13 -17.58 -1.82
CA GLY A 216 3.40 -16.86 -2.89
C GLY A 216 2.53 -15.69 -2.42
N LEU A 217 2.21 -15.61 -1.13
CA LEU A 217 1.50 -14.46 -0.54
C LEU A 217 2.47 -13.53 0.19
N PHE A 218 3.22 -14.05 1.15
CA PHE A 218 4.17 -13.28 1.94
C PHE A 218 5.63 -13.56 1.58
N THR A 219 6.49 -12.55 1.74
CA THR A 219 7.93 -12.75 1.66
C THR A 219 8.44 -13.61 2.82
N PRO A 220 9.47 -14.46 2.58
CA PRO A 220 10.08 -15.25 3.64
C PRO A 220 10.81 -14.37 4.66
N VAL A 221 10.84 -14.82 5.90
CA VAL A 221 11.64 -14.20 6.96
C VAL A 221 13.06 -14.79 6.91
N LYS A 222 14.08 -13.91 6.80
CA LYS A 222 15.49 -14.29 6.78
C LYS A 222 16.10 -14.08 8.15
N SER A 223 16.44 -15.15 8.84
CA SER A 223 16.99 -15.11 10.20
C SER A 223 18.14 -16.08 10.35
N ASN A 224 19.28 -15.63 10.89
CA ASN A 224 20.42 -16.47 11.24
C ASN A 224 20.84 -17.49 10.15
N GLY A 225 20.82 -17.07 8.87
CA GLY A 225 21.15 -17.91 7.72
C GLY A 225 20.03 -18.85 7.25
N MET A 226 18.88 -18.87 7.92
CA MET A 226 17.67 -19.56 7.52
C MET A 226 16.78 -18.68 6.62
N VAL A 227 15.95 -19.33 5.82
CA VAL A 227 14.89 -18.70 5.02
C VAL A 227 13.57 -19.33 5.44
N LEU A 228 12.84 -18.63 6.31
CA LEU A 228 11.68 -19.19 7.01
C LEU A 228 10.37 -18.82 6.30
N MET A 229 9.55 -19.83 6.11
CA MET A 229 8.20 -19.76 5.56
C MET A 229 7.19 -20.34 6.54
N ASP A 230 5.90 -20.31 6.18
CA ASP A 230 4.81 -20.84 6.99
C ASP A 230 5.09 -22.29 7.43
N GLY A 231 4.83 -22.56 8.70
CA GLY A 231 5.05 -23.85 9.32
C GLY A 231 4.19 -24.96 8.73
N SER A 232 3.05 -24.62 8.11
CA SER A 232 2.12 -25.59 7.49
C SER A 232 2.77 -26.47 6.44
N MET A 233 3.84 -26.00 5.77
CA MET A 233 4.59 -26.80 4.81
C MET A 233 5.24 -28.05 5.42
N ARG A 234 5.53 -28.04 6.71
CA ARG A 234 6.19 -29.14 7.41
C ARG A 234 5.37 -29.73 8.54
N ASN A 235 4.66 -28.89 9.29
CA ASN A 235 3.87 -29.32 10.42
C ASN A 235 2.74 -28.33 10.72
N ASN A 236 1.58 -28.56 10.12
CA ASN A 236 0.41 -27.70 10.31
C ASN A 236 -0.30 -27.91 11.65
N TYR A 237 -0.07 -29.07 12.29
CA TYR A 237 -0.73 -29.47 13.53
C TYR A 237 0.30 -30.09 14.49
N PRO A 238 1.07 -29.27 15.26
CA PRO A 238 2.29 -29.70 15.93
C PRO A 238 2.07 -30.46 17.26
N ALA A 239 1.09 -31.35 17.34
CA ALA A 239 0.74 -32.08 18.56
C ALA A 239 1.83 -33.04 19.01
N GLU A 240 2.57 -33.70 18.10
CA GLU A 240 3.68 -34.58 18.46
C GLU A 240 4.85 -33.76 19.06
N ILE A 241 5.02 -32.49 18.69
CA ILE A 241 6.01 -31.63 19.32
C ILE A 241 5.60 -31.32 20.76
N ALA A 242 4.30 -31.06 21.02
CA ALA A 242 3.80 -30.89 22.38
C ALA A 242 4.10 -32.10 23.26
N LYS A 243 3.93 -33.32 22.73
CA LYS A 243 4.29 -34.57 23.41
C LYS A 243 5.77 -34.64 23.72
N GLN A 244 6.61 -34.24 22.77
CA GLN A 244 8.08 -34.23 22.94
C GLN A 244 8.54 -33.20 23.95
N LEU A 245 7.80 -32.08 24.10
CA LEU A 245 8.05 -31.06 25.10
C LEU A 245 7.54 -31.45 26.50
N GLY A 246 6.87 -32.59 26.62
CA GLY A 246 6.50 -33.19 27.90
C GLY A 246 5.04 -33.05 28.30
N ALA A 247 4.13 -32.73 27.38
CA ALA A 247 2.71 -32.70 27.66
C ALA A 247 2.14 -34.11 27.89
N ASP A 248 1.34 -34.29 28.94
CA ASP A 248 0.62 -35.54 29.23
C ASP A 248 -0.69 -35.60 28.43
N ILE A 249 -1.41 -34.49 28.36
CA ILE A 249 -2.72 -34.35 27.73
C ILE A 249 -2.63 -33.28 26.67
N ILE A 250 -3.15 -33.57 25.49
CA ILE A 250 -3.16 -32.67 24.35
C ILE A 250 -4.59 -32.32 23.95
N ILE A 251 -4.98 -31.08 24.10
CA ILE A 251 -6.20 -30.50 23.51
C ILE A 251 -5.81 -29.89 22.18
N GLY A 252 -6.27 -30.47 21.09
CA GLY A 252 -5.94 -30.02 19.75
C GLY A 252 -7.12 -29.36 19.07
N VAL A 253 -6.92 -28.15 18.53
CA VAL A 253 -7.92 -27.43 17.74
C VAL A 253 -7.45 -27.40 16.29
N ASP A 254 -8.17 -28.10 15.44
CA ASP A 254 -7.84 -28.25 14.04
C ASP A 254 -8.82 -27.48 13.15
N ILE A 255 -8.33 -26.42 12.51
CA ILE A 255 -9.05 -25.59 11.55
C ILE A 255 -8.59 -25.81 10.12
N SER A 256 -7.77 -26.84 9.87
CA SER A 256 -7.29 -27.16 8.52
C SER A 256 -8.46 -27.54 7.60
N SER A 257 -8.25 -27.33 6.30
CA SER A 257 -9.22 -27.80 5.29
C SER A 257 -8.86 -29.22 4.87
N PRO A 258 -9.84 -30.04 4.48
CA PRO A 258 -9.56 -31.26 3.75
C PRO A 258 -8.83 -30.95 2.45
N SER A 259 -8.09 -31.93 1.91
CA SER A 259 -7.43 -31.79 0.62
C SER A 259 -8.40 -31.35 -0.47
N LEU A 260 -7.93 -30.44 -1.32
CA LEU A 260 -8.72 -29.94 -2.43
C LEU A 260 -8.93 -31.03 -3.49
N GLU A 261 -10.15 -31.09 -4.01
CA GLU A 261 -10.44 -31.88 -5.22
C GLU A 261 -9.88 -31.17 -6.48
N ALA A 262 -9.63 -31.93 -7.56
CA ALA A 262 -9.10 -31.38 -8.80
C ALA A 262 -9.95 -30.21 -9.37
N SER A 263 -11.26 -30.24 -9.14
CA SER A 263 -12.21 -29.20 -9.56
C SER A 263 -12.08 -27.89 -8.77
N GLN A 264 -11.48 -27.92 -7.60
CA GLN A 264 -11.29 -26.79 -6.67
C GLN A 264 -9.96 -26.07 -6.87
N MET A 265 -8.97 -26.73 -7.48
CA MET A 265 -7.65 -26.13 -7.79
C MET A 265 -7.74 -25.21 -9.01
N ARG A 266 -8.15 -23.94 -8.81
CA ARG A 266 -8.41 -22.97 -9.89
C ARG A 266 -7.38 -21.85 -9.95
N SER A 267 -6.55 -21.67 -8.94
CA SER A 267 -5.55 -20.60 -8.85
C SER A 267 -4.18 -21.16 -8.44
N MET A 268 -3.12 -20.38 -8.67
CA MET A 268 -1.78 -20.72 -8.18
C MET A 268 -1.75 -20.84 -6.65
N LEU A 269 -2.54 -20.04 -5.95
CA LEU A 269 -2.65 -20.11 -4.49
C LEU A 269 -3.27 -21.45 -4.03
N ASP A 270 -4.28 -21.94 -4.72
CA ASP A 270 -4.88 -23.26 -4.41
C ASP A 270 -3.86 -24.40 -4.59
N ILE A 271 -3.03 -24.32 -5.64
CA ILE A 271 -1.95 -25.28 -5.89
C ILE A 271 -0.91 -25.22 -4.77
N VAL A 272 -0.52 -24.04 -4.30
CA VAL A 272 0.44 -23.87 -3.19
C VAL A 272 -0.15 -24.42 -1.89
N ILE A 273 -1.41 -24.13 -1.59
CA ILE A 273 -2.11 -24.65 -0.41
C ILE A 273 -2.14 -26.19 -0.45
N GLN A 274 -2.51 -26.78 -1.58
CA GLN A 274 -2.54 -28.21 -1.75
C GLN A 274 -1.14 -28.85 -1.63
N ALA A 275 -0.11 -28.19 -2.18
CA ALA A 275 1.27 -28.65 -2.04
C ALA A 275 1.72 -28.66 -0.57
N ASN A 276 1.35 -27.62 0.20
CA ASN A 276 1.63 -27.57 1.64
C ASN A 276 0.93 -28.71 2.40
N ASP A 277 -0.32 -28.99 2.09
CA ASP A 277 -1.07 -30.10 2.69
C ASP A 277 -0.40 -31.43 2.39
N VAL A 278 0.03 -31.67 1.15
CA VAL A 278 0.74 -32.89 0.76
C VAL A 278 2.08 -33.03 1.50
N LEU A 279 2.85 -31.95 1.60
CA LEU A 279 4.16 -31.94 2.27
C LEU A 279 4.06 -32.15 3.79
N GLY A 280 3.00 -31.63 4.42
CA GLY A 280 2.76 -31.73 5.87
C GLY A 280 1.91 -32.92 6.31
N ARG A 281 1.42 -33.75 5.39
CA ARG A 281 0.45 -34.82 5.67
C ARG A 281 0.93 -35.86 6.71
N GLU A 282 2.16 -36.20 6.64
CA GLU A 282 2.75 -37.24 7.52
C GLU A 282 2.83 -36.72 8.97
N SER A 283 3.31 -35.48 9.17
CA SER A 283 3.37 -34.87 10.49
C SER A 283 1.96 -34.57 11.06
N TYR A 284 1.02 -34.22 10.20
CA TYR A 284 -0.37 -34.02 10.58
C TYR A 284 -0.98 -35.33 11.15
N ASN A 285 -0.80 -36.48 10.45
CA ASN A 285 -1.30 -37.74 10.91
C ASN A 285 -0.62 -38.18 12.21
N ALA A 286 0.67 -37.90 12.38
CA ALA A 286 1.37 -38.19 13.64
C ALA A 286 0.84 -37.34 14.79
N GLY A 287 0.50 -36.08 14.52
CA GLY A 287 -0.14 -35.17 15.50
C GLY A 287 -1.51 -35.67 15.93
N LEU A 288 -2.35 -36.10 15.00
CA LEU A 288 -3.67 -36.66 15.32
C LEU A 288 -3.57 -37.88 16.24
N ALA A 289 -2.57 -38.74 16.00
CA ALA A 289 -2.40 -39.99 16.78
C ALA A 289 -2.07 -39.78 18.26
N VAL A 290 -1.58 -38.59 18.65
CA VAL A 290 -1.19 -38.28 20.03
C VAL A 290 -2.14 -37.27 20.70
N THR A 291 -3.21 -36.88 20.03
CA THR A 291 -4.19 -35.90 20.54
C THR A 291 -5.23 -36.60 21.41
N ASP A 292 -5.42 -36.11 22.63
CA ASP A 292 -6.39 -36.68 23.59
C ASP A 292 -7.79 -36.12 23.40
N ILE A 293 -7.93 -34.81 23.19
CA ILE A 293 -9.20 -34.13 22.91
C ILE A 293 -9.06 -33.39 21.59
N TYR A 294 -9.83 -33.81 20.59
CA TYR A 294 -9.78 -33.26 19.25
C TYR A 294 -10.99 -32.42 18.93
N ILE A 295 -10.79 -31.11 18.65
CA ILE A 295 -11.82 -30.13 18.37
C ILE A 295 -11.67 -29.66 16.93
N GLN A 296 -12.64 -29.98 16.07
CA GLN A 296 -12.62 -29.62 14.65
C GLN A 296 -13.89 -28.86 14.26
N PRO A 297 -13.84 -27.51 14.15
CA PRO A 297 -14.96 -26.72 13.63
C PRO A 297 -15.18 -26.98 12.14
N HIS A 298 -16.44 -27.02 11.70
CA HIS A 298 -16.80 -27.16 10.29
C HIS A 298 -16.62 -25.81 9.56
N LEU A 299 -15.47 -25.62 8.88
CA LEU A 299 -15.06 -24.36 8.25
C LEU A 299 -14.73 -24.47 6.75
N ASN A 300 -15.27 -25.50 6.06
CA ASN A 300 -14.91 -25.80 4.68
C ASN A 300 -15.37 -24.74 3.66
N ASP A 301 -16.39 -23.96 3.99
CA ASP A 301 -16.94 -22.86 3.16
C ASP A 301 -16.13 -21.56 3.27
N PHE A 302 -15.12 -21.50 4.13
CA PHE A 302 -14.27 -20.33 4.30
C PHE A 302 -12.90 -20.54 3.69
N SER A 303 -12.40 -19.52 3.00
CA SER A 303 -11.03 -19.47 2.49
C SER A 303 -10.05 -18.99 3.59
N LEU A 304 -8.75 -19.12 3.32
CA LEU A 304 -7.70 -18.55 4.17
C LEU A 304 -7.81 -17.02 4.33
N LEU A 305 -8.48 -16.34 3.39
CA LEU A 305 -8.59 -14.88 3.32
C LEU A 305 -9.99 -14.36 3.67
N SER A 306 -10.88 -15.16 4.28
CA SER A 306 -12.23 -14.77 4.69
C SER A 306 -12.22 -13.94 5.99
N PHE A 307 -11.54 -12.79 5.96
CA PHE A 307 -11.39 -11.90 7.10
C PHE A 307 -12.48 -10.81 7.20
N ASP A 308 -13.50 -10.85 6.36
CA ASP A 308 -14.62 -9.94 6.50
C ASP A 308 -15.41 -10.20 7.81
N LYS A 309 -16.08 -9.18 8.31
CA LYS A 309 -16.73 -9.22 9.62
C LYS A 309 -17.76 -10.35 9.75
N GLU A 310 -18.54 -10.60 8.70
CA GLU A 310 -19.58 -11.62 8.70
C GLU A 310 -18.98 -13.03 8.74
N SER A 311 -17.91 -13.24 7.98
CA SER A 311 -17.13 -14.48 8.00
C SER A 311 -16.50 -14.73 9.36
N ILE A 312 -15.85 -13.74 9.99
CA ILE A 312 -15.25 -13.86 11.32
C ILE A 312 -16.33 -14.21 12.36
N ASP A 313 -17.49 -13.54 12.35
CA ASP A 313 -18.59 -13.82 13.27
C ASP A 313 -19.07 -15.27 13.16
N THR A 314 -19.23 -15.76 11.92
CA THR A 314 -19.69 -17.14 11.65
C THR A 314 -18.62 -18.17 12.04
N ILE A 315 -17.34 -17.92 11.75
CA ILE A 315 -16.22 -18.80 12.12
C ILE A 315 -16.14 -18.93 13.64
N MET A 316 -16.25 -17.84 14.38
CA MET A 316 -16.25 -17.87 15.84
C MET A 316 -17.45 -18.65 16.40
N GLN A 317 -18.64 -18.47 15.81
CA GLN A 317 -19.82 -19.24 16.20
C GLN A 317 -19.61 -20.74 15.98
N ARG A 318 -19.05 -21.15 14.85
CA ARG A 318 -18.74 -22.56 14.57
C ARG A 318 -17.63 -23.11 15.49
N GLY A 319 -16.64 -22.29 15.85
CA GLY A 319 -15.64 -22.63 16.86
C GLY A 319 -16.29 -22.94 18.23
N LYS A 320 -17.25 -22.10 18.63
CA LYS A 320 -18.03 -22.34 19.85
C LYS A 320 -18.84 -23.64 19.78
N GLN A 321 -19.52 -23.89 18.65
CA GLN A 321 -20.28 -25.13 18.46
C GLN A 321 -19.40 -26.38 18.56
N ALA A 322 -18.19 -26.32 17.98
CA ALA A 322 -17.26 -27.45 18.03
C ALA A 322 -16.75 -27.75 19.44
N VAL A 323 -16.46 -26.71 20.26
CA VAL A 323 -16.02 -26.94 21.63
C VAL A 323 -17.17 -27.32 22.53
N ASP A 324 -18.37 -26.82 22.30
CA ASP A 324 -19.60 -27.26 23.04
C ASP A 324 -19.87 -28.75 22.76
N ALA A 325 -19.58 -29.27 21.57
CA ALA A 325 -19.68 -30.71 21.24
C ALA A 325 -18.67 -31.56 22.02
N ALA A 326 -17.48 -31.02 22.34
CA ALA A 326 -16.45 -31.69 23.15
C ALA A 326 -16.62 -31.47 24.69
N ALA A 327 -17.73 -30.88 25.10
CA ALA A 327 -17.96 -30.50 26.50
C ALA A 327 -17.86 -31.66 27.48
N GLU A 328 -18.33 -32.86 27.12
CA GLU A 328 -18.24 -34.04 27.96
C GLU A 328 -16.80 -34.48 28.20
N GLU A 329 -15.98 -34.50 27.13
CA GLU A 329 -14.56 -34.85 27.21
C GLU A 329 -13.78 -33.83 28.07
N ILE A 330 -14.10 -32.51 27.89
CA ILE A 330 -13.49 -31.43 28.68
C ILE A 330 -13.93 -31.54 30.17
N ASN A 331 -15.19 -31.86 30.47
CA ASN A 331 -15.63 -32.08 31.82
C ASN A 331 -14.95 -33.30 32.48
N ASN A 332 -14.79 -34.40 31.75
CA ASN A 332 -14.03 -35.56 32.20
C ASN A 332 -12.55 -35.19 32.46
N LEU A 333 -11.94 -34.37 31.61
CA LEU A 333 -10.62 -33.85 31.85
C LEU A 333 -10.55 -33.00 33.12
N LYS A 334 -11.52 -32.10 33.35
CA LYS A 334 -11.60 -31.26 34.55
C LYS A 334 -11.62 -32.07 35.83
N VAL A 335 -12.38 -33.16 35.84
CA VAL A 335 -12.43 -34.11 36.99
C VAL A 335 -11.07 -34.77 37.20
N ARG A 336 -10.38 -35.21 36.11
CA ARG A 336 -9.04 -35.81 36.19
C ARG A 336 -7.99 -34.85 36.73
N LEU A 337 -8.12 -33.55 36.45
CA LEU A 337 -7.22 -32.50 36.91
C LEU A 337 -7.49 -32.03 38.35
N GLY A 338 -8.55 -32.54 39.02
CA GLY A 338 -8.85 -32.22 40.41
C GLY A 338 -9.41 -30.80 40.65
N ASN A 339 -10.07 -30.21 39.65
CA ASN A 339 -10.59 -28.82 39.69
C ASN A 339 -9.52 -27.78 40.11
N PRO A 340 -8.40 -27.68 39.45
CA PRO A 340 -7.33 -26.76 39.82
C PRO A 340 -7.81 -25.32 39.73
N TYR A 341 -7.47 -24.49 40.73
CA TYR A 341 -7.63 -23.05 40.63
C TYR A 341 -6.46 -22.45 39.84
N ILE A 342 -6.75 -21.76 38.72
CA ILE A 342 -5.74 -21.13 37.90
C ILE A 342 -5.70 -19.66 38.24
N ARG A 343 -4.57 -19.21 38.75
CA ARG A 343 -4.25 -17.79 38.87
C ARG A 343 -3.42 -17.38 37.64
N ARG A 344 -4.02 -16.66 36.69
CA ARG A 344 -3.25 -16.07 35.60
C ARG A 344 -2.36 -14.95 36.13
N SER A 345 -1.10 -14.99 35.72
CA SER A 345 -0.21 -13.85 35.86
C SER A 345 -0.56 -12.87 34.72
N HIS A 346 -1.18 -11.74 35.05
CA HIS A 346 -1.40 -10.66 34.11
C HIS A 346 -0.11 -9.88 33.93
N ASN A 347 0.33 -9.71 32.69
CA ASN A 347 1.40 -8.74 32.37
C ASN A 347 0.76 -7.34 32.29
N PRO A 348 1.07 -6.41 33.21
CA PRO A 348 0.45 -5.08 33.23
C PRO A 348 0.73 -4.23 31.99
N LEU A 349 1.73 -4.58 31.20
CA LEU A 349 2.05 -3.89 29.93
C LEU A 349 1.07 -4.29 28.82
N ILE A 350 0.59 -5.52 28.80
CA ILE A 350 -0.33 -6.02 27.76
C ILE A 350 -1.72 -5.41 27.89
N HIS A 351 -2.23 -5.19 29.10
CA HIS A 351 -3.51 -4.49 29.27
C HIS A 351 -3.54 -3.07 28.65
N ARG A 352 -2.37 -2.46 28.43
CA ARG A 352 -2.28 -1.18 27.72
C ARG A 352 -2.40 -1.32 26.21
N ALA A 353 -2.00 -2.46 25.65
CA ALA A 353 -1.95 -2.70 24.20
C ALA A 353 -3.27 -3.14 23.58
N THR A 354 -4.25 -3.61 24.37
CA THR A 354 -5.59 -4.03 23.88
C THR A 354 -6.40 -2.90 23.24
N ASN A 355 -6.04 -1.65 23.54
CA ASN A 355 -6.59 -0.47 22.89
C ASN A 355 -5.44 0.33 22.23
N LEU A 356 -5.00 -0.10 21.06
CA LEU A 356 -3.89 0.51 20.29
C LEU A 356 -4.03 2.03 20.13
N ASN A 357 -5.26 2.53 19.99
CA ASN A 357 -5.55 3.97 19.87
C ASN A 357 -5.29 4.78 21.16
N ARG A 358 -5.23 4.12 22.32
CA ARG A 358 -5.04 4.75 23.63
C ARG A 358 -3.73 4.37 24.30
N THR A 359 -3.02 3.39 23.72
CA THR A 359 -1.75 2.94 24.30
C THR A 359 -0.68 3.99 24.06
N ALA A 360 -0.09 4.47 25.15
CA ALA A 360 1.01 5.41 25.14
C ALA A 360 2.19 4.84 25.93
N VAL A 361 3.38 5.05 25.43
CA VAL A 361 4.64 4.61 26.06
C VAL A 361 5.54 5.81 26.31
N LYS A 362 6.34 5.76 27.38
CA LYS A 362 7.38 6.75 27.64
C LYS A 362 8.66 6.34 26.96
N ILE A 363 9.25 7.25 26.22
CA ILE A 363 10.56 7.08 25.61
C ILE A 363 11.51 8.19 26.07
N ASP A 364 12.80 7.90 26.13
CA ASP A 364 13.87 8.85 26.46
C ASP A 364 14.75 9.20 25.26
N SER A 365 14.88 8.28 24.33
CA SER A 365 15.78 8.41 23.19
C SER A 365 15.20 7.74 21.92
N VAL A 366 15.69 8.21 20.76
CA VAL A 366 15.31 7.67 19.44
C VAL A 366 16.56 7.32 18.66
N VAL A 367 16.63 6.09 18.18
CA VAL A 367 17.76 5.57 17.41
C VAL A 367 17.29 5.11 16.04
N PHE A 368 18.07 5.39 15.00
CA PHE A 368 17.83 4.87 13.65
C PHE A 368 19.00 3.97 13.25
N GLN A 369 18.68 2.74 12.84
CA GLN A 369 19.66 1.79 12.31
C GLN A 369 19.51 1.65 10.78
N GLY A 370 20.58 1.21 10.10
CA GLY A 370 20.57 0.95 8.65
C GLY A 370 20.72 2.19 7.76
N ILE A 371 20.91 3.40 8.33
CA ILE A 371 21.01 4.66 7.60
C ILE A 371 22.19 5.54 8.03
N LYS A 372 22.58 6.48 7.15
CA LYS A 372 23.69 7.42 7.40
C LYS A 372 23.26 8.55 8.33
N ASP A 373 24.22 9.17 9.05
CA ASP A 373 23.92 10.24 10.01
C ASP A 373 23.22 11.47 9.41
N LYS A 374 23.51 11.81 8.14
CA LYS A 374 22.80 12.88 7.44
C LYS A 374 21.31 12.56 7.29
N GLU A 375 20.98 11.31 7.05
CA GLU A 375 19.61 10.84 6.89
C GLU A 375 18.90 10.67 8.24
N LYS A 376 19.62 10.24 9.29
CA LYS A 376 19.09 10.25 10.67
C LYS A 376 18.61 11.65 11.06
N ARG A 377 19.42 12.68 10.79
CA ARG A 377 19.03 14.08 11.05
C ARG A 377 17.82 14.51 10.23
N TYR A 378 17.73 14.05 8.98
CA TYR A 378 16.58 14.32 8.13
C TYR A 378 15.30 13.68 8.68
N LEU A 379 15.35 12.37 9.01
CA LEU A 379 14.21 11.63 9.55
C LEU A 379 13.78 12.17 10.93
N ARG A 380 14.69 12.47 11.83
CA ARG A 380 14.38 13.09 13.13
C ARG A 380 13.58 14.39 12.95
N ARG A 381 13.99 15.27 12.03
CA ARG A 381 13.26 16.51 11.72
C ARG A 381 11.89 16.22 11.11
N MET A 382 11.83 15.33 10.15
CA MET A 382 10.60 14.98 9.46
C MET A 382 9.53 14.40 10.39
N LEU A 383 9.96 13.68 11.42
CA LEU A 383 9.10 13.04 12.42
C LEU A 383 8.91 13.89 13.68
N HIS A 384 9.45 15.12 13.72
CA HIS A 384 9.45 15.99 14.89
C HIS A 384 10.08 15.34 16.15
N LEU A 385 11.14 14.52 15.93
CA LEU A 385 11.87 13.77 16.96
C LEU A 385 13.27 14.37 17.20
N GLU A 386 13.43 15.70 17.08
CA GLU A 386 14.74 16.36 17.09
C GLU A 386 15.37 16.44 18.47
N ASN A 387 14.55 16.53 19.51
CA ASN A 387 15.03 16.67 20.89
C ASN A 387 15.00 15.31 21.59
N ASP A 388 16.12 14.89 22.13
CA ASP A 388 16.19 13.78 23.08
C ASP A 388 15.67 14.25 24.45
N GLY A 389 14.99 13.36 25.17
CA GLY A 389 14.40 13.60 26.48
C GLY A 389 13.12 12.80 26.68
N GLU A 390 12.75 12.63 27.93
CA GLU A 390 11.53 11.88 28.26
C GLU A 390 10.30 12.51 27.62
N ARG A 391 9.53 11.69 26.89
CA ARG A 391 8.25 12.05 26.29
C ARG A 391 7.35 10.86 26.20
N VAL A 392 6.05 11.14 26.13
CA VAL A 392 5.01 10.14 25.90
C VAL A 392 4.69 10.13 24.42
N ILE A 393 4.72 8.94 23.81
CA ILE A 393 4.32 8.71 22.41
C ILE A 393 3.18 7.71 22.39
N HIS A 394 2.13 8.01 21.63
CA HIS A 394 1.07 7.05 21.35
C HIS A 394 1.48 6.07 20.26
N ILE A 395 1.09 4.81 20.36
CA ILE A 395 1.42 3.78 19.36
C ILE A 395 0.93 4.19 17.97
N VAL A 396 -0.23 4.83 17.86
CA VAL A 396 -0.75 5.38 16.58
C VAL A 396 0.22 6.41 15.97
N GLU A 397 0.90 7.22 16.78
CA GLU A 397 1.90 8.17 16.28
C GLU A 397 3.14 7.46 15.72
N LEU A 398 3.50 6.29 16.27
CA LEU A 398 4.59 5.46 15.72
C LEU A 398 4.21 4.85 14.36
N GLU A 399 2.98 4.37 14.21
CA GLU A 399 2.47 3.87 12.93
C GLU A 399 2.42 4.97 11.87
N GLU A 400 2.00 6.18 12.26
CA GLU A 400 2.04 7.36 11.39
C GLU A 400 3.48 7.76 11.02
N ALA A 401 4.41 7.68 11.96
CA ALA A 401 5.82 7.92 11.73
C ALA A 401 6.41 6.93 10.71
N ILE A 402 6.14 5.63 10.88
CA ILE A 402 6.56 4.59 9.94
C ILE A 402 5.96 4.83 8.57
N SER A 403 4.65 5.03 8.48
CA SER A 403 3.94 5.32 7.23
C SER A 403 4.54 6.55 6.54
N THR A 404 4.92 7.56 7.34
CA THR A 404 5.59 8.77 6.87
C THR A 404 6.98 8.48 6.29
N VAL A 405 7.78 7.64 6.95
CA VAL A 405 9.10 7.24 6.44
C VAL A 405 8.97 6.37 5.20
N MET A 406 8.04 5.42 5.20
CA MET A 406 7.76 4.55 4.05
C MET A 406 7.25 5.29 2.83
N GLY A 407 6.42 6.33 3.02
CA GLY A 407 5.95 7.22 1.94
C GLY A 407 7.08 7.98 1.22
N THR A 408 8.33 7.91 1.70
CA THR A 408 9.51 8.40 0.95
C THR A 408 9.95 7.45 -0.15
N LYS A 409 9.54 6.16 -0.08
CA LYS A 409 10.00 5.04 -0.91
C LYS A 409 11.53 4.81 -0.86
N ALA A 410 12.23 5.47 0.05
CA ALA A 410 13.67 5.26 0.28
C ALA A 410 13.98 3.94 0.98
N PHE A 411 12.95 3.32 1.55
CA PHE A 411 13.05 2.09 2.32
C PHE A 411 12.10 1.03 1.75
N GLU A 412 12.58 -0.19 1.72
CA GLU A 412 11.78 -1.36 1.42
C GLU A 412 10.94 -1.76 2.64
N LYS A 413 11.53 -1.61 3.82
CA LYS A 413 10.90 -1.91 5.10
C LYS A 413 11.43 -0.98 6.19
N VAL A 414 10.57 -0.55 7.07
CA VAL A 414 10.91 0.14 8.32
C VAL A 414 10.09 -0.51 9.42
N THR A 415 10.75 -0.95 10.47
CA THR A 415 10.12 -1.48 11.69
C THR A 415 10.61 -0.68 12.90
N TYR A 416 9.90 -0.76 14.00
CA TYR A 416 10.36 -0.18 15.25
C TYR A 416 10.41 -1.23 16.36
N GLN A 417 11.21 -0.92 17.36
CA GLN A 417 11.34 -1.69 18.60
C GLN A 417 11.44 -0.71 19.77
N LEU A 418 10.90 -1.13 20.90
CA LEU A 418 11.05 -0.43 22.17
C LEU A 418 12.05 -1.21 23.01
N LEU A 419 13.26 -0.68 23.13
CA LEU A 419 14.38 -1.32 23.85
C LEU A 419 14.37 -0.87 25.30
N GLY A 420 14.55 -1.82 26.21
CA GLY A 420 14.55 -1.63 27.66
C GLY A 420 13.53 -2.54 28.33
N ASP A 421 13.79 -2.91 29.58
CA ASP A 421 12.91 -3.80 30.36
C ASP A 421 11.75 -3.02 31.02
N GLU A 422 11.94 -1.72 31.23
CA GLU A 422 10.97 -0.80 31.87
C GLU A 422 10.99 0.57 31.20
N GLU A 423 9.90 1.36 31.38
CA GLU A 423 9.83 2.76 30.93
C GLU A 423 10.81 3.64 31.72
N PRO A 424 11.48 4.60 31.05
CA PRO A 424 11.33 5.00 29.65
C PRO A 424 12.12 4.10 28.68
N TYR A 425 11.53 3.77 27.52
CA TYR A 425 12.16 2.95 26.50
C TYR A 425 13.01 3.76 25.52
N THR A 426 14.01 3.13 24.93
CA THR A 426 14.67 3.63 23.71
C THR A 426 13.88 3.17 22.49
N LEU A 427 13.36 4.12 21.71
CA LEU A 427 12.67 3.84 20.44
C LEU A 427 13.71 3.65 19.33
N GLN A 428 13.83 2.43 18.82
CA GLN A 428 14.70 2.10 17.70
C GLN A 428 13.91 1.88 16.42
N PHE A 429 14.24 2.63 15.35
CA PHE A 429 13.76 2.37 13.99
C PHE A 429 14.80 1.58 13.21
N ASN A 430 14.42 0.43 12.69
CA ASN A 430 15.23 -0.41 11.81
C ASN A 430 14.84 -0.12 10.36
N CYS A 431 15.75 0.51 9.61
CA CYS A 431 15.49 0.99 8.25
C CYS A 431 16.21 0.11 7.22
N PHE A 432 15.48 -0.61 6.40
CA PHE A 432 16.00 -1.43 5.30
C PHE A 432 15.84 -0.68 3.98
N ARG A 433 16.97 -0.40 3.32
CA ARG A 433 16.96 0.43 2.11
C ARG A 433 16.31 -0.24 0.93
N ALA A 434 15.46 0.52 0.23
CA ALA A 434 14.99 0.16 -1.09
C ALA A 434 16.10 0.30 -2.16
N PRO A 435 16.01 -0.43 -3.28
CA PRO A 435 16.83 -0.16 -4.44
C PRO A 435 16.67 1.29 -4.89
N THR A 436 17.78 1.94 -5.23
CA THR A 436 17.80 3.40 -5.47
C THR A 436 17.30 3.80 -6.84
N ASN A 437 17.35 2.90 -7.82
CA ASN A 437 16.95 3.18 -9.20
C ASN A 437 15.62 2.51 -9.52
N GLN A 438 14.97 3.03 -10.58
CA GLN A 438 13.63 2.57 -10.93
C GLN A 438 13.44 2.62 -12.45
N PHE A 439 12.83 1.56 -12.99
CA PHE A 439 12.26 1.54 -14.33
C PHE A 439 10.73 1.55 -14.20
N GLY A 440 10.08 2.43 -14.96
CA GLY A 440 8.63 2.52 -15.02
C GLY A 440 8.12 2.33 -16.44
N ALA A 441 6.96 1.70 -16.58
CA ALA A 441 6.27 1.60 -17.86
C ALA A 441 4.76 1.72 -17.66
N SER A 442 4.10 2.36 -18.62
CA SER A 442 2.65 2.49 -18.66
C SER A 442 2.16 2.49 -20.11
N MET A 443 0.93 2.04 -20.29
CA MET A 443 0.23 2.07 -21.57
C MET A 443 -1.19 2.58 -21.36
N ARG A 444 -1.63 3.45 -22.29
CA ARG A 444 -3.01 3.92 -22.38
C ARG A 444 -3.53 3.70 -23.79
N LEU A 445 -4.76 3.18 -23.88
CA LEU A 445 -5.53 3.05 -25.10
C LEU A 445 -6.80 3.85 -24.93
N ASP A 446 -7.07 4.80 -25.81
CA ASP A 446 -8.32 5.56 -25.77
C ASP A 446 -8.83 5.96 -27.16
N SER A 447 -10.08 6.35 -27.23
CA SER A 447 -10.76 6.70 -28.50
C SER A 447 -10.23 7.97 -29.15
N ARG A 448 -9.30 8.72 -28.49
CA ARG A 448 -8.74 9.95 -29.01
C ARG A 448 -7.29 9.82 -29.41
N ASP A 449 -6.42 9.45 -28.45
CA ASP A 449 -4.97 9.36 -28.64
C ASP A 449 -4.56 7.97 -29.18
N PHE A 450 -5.52 7.06 -29.38
CA PHE A 450 -5.36 5.66 -29.77
C PHE A 450 -4.45 4.91 -28.80
N THR A 451 -3.13 5.05 -28.95
CA THR A 451 -2.16 4.36 -28.11
C THR A 451 -1.11 5.36 -27.62
N SER A 452 -0.90 5.37 -26.31
CA SER A 452 0.19 6.10 -25.68
C SER A 452 0.97 5.17 -24.76
N ILE A 453 2.30 5.21 -24.88
CA ILE A 453 3.21 4.44 -24.02
C ILE A 453 4.08 5.43 -23.26
N LEU A 454 4.20 5.24 -21.95
CA LEU A 454 5.07 6.04 -21.10
C LEU A 454 6.16 5.14 -20.53
N LEU A 455 7.41 5.54 -20.68
CA LEU A 455 8.58 4.87 -20.14
C LEU A 455 9.33 5.82 -19.20
N HIS A 456 9.82 5.30 -18.11
CA HIS A 456 10.63 6.01 -17.13
C HIS A 456 11.92 5.25 -16.82
N TYR A 457 12.99 5.97 -16.70
CA TYR A 457 14.26 5.48 -16.18
C TYR A 457 14.81 6.46 -15.15
N GLY A 458 14.84 6.05 -13.90
CA GLY A 458 15.24 6.89 -12.77
C GLY A 458 16.50 6.37 -12.08
N ILE A 459 17.45 7.26 -11.84
CA ILE A 459 18.66 7.01 -11.07
C ILE A 459 18.56 7.76 -9.75
N ASN A 460 18.83 7.06 -8.65
CA ASN A 460 18.72 7.58 -7.29
C ASN A 460 17.31 8.11 -6.94
N THR A 461 16.27 7.61 -7.57
CA THR A 461 14.89 8.05 -7.42
C THR A 461 14.40 7.92 -5.97
N HIS A 462 14.85 6.88 -5.26
CA HIS A 462 14.45 6.58 -3.90
C HIS A 462 15.45 7.06 -2.83
N GLN A 463 16.28 8.05 -3.11
CA GLN A 463 17.16 8.64 -2.08
C GLN A 463 16.45 9.75 -1.29
N LEU A 464 16.64 9.76 0.03
CA LEU A 464 16.11 10.82 0.90
C LEU A 464 16.77 12.19 0.64
N THR A 465 18.05 12.18 0.27
CA THR A 465 18.85 13.38 0.05
C THR A 465 19.86 13.14 -1.06
N GLY A 466 20.15 14.17 -1.85
CA GLY A 466 21.14 14.08 -2.93
C GLY A 466 20.55 14.30 -4.30
N GLY A 467 21.29 13.92 -5.33
CA GLY A 467 20.91 14.10 -6.72
C GLY A 467 20.11 12.92 -7.26
N ARG A 468 19.01 13.21 -7.93
CA ARG A 468 18.14 12.28 -8.65
C ARG A 468 18.12 12.68 -10.13
N LEU A 469 18.18 11.70 -11.03
CA LEU A 469 18.05 11.89 -12.46
C LEU A 469 16.89 11.04 -12.98
N ASP A 470 15.95 11.67 -13.71
CA ASP A 470 14.77 11.03 -14.26
C ASP A 470 14.69 11.29 -15.77
N LEU A 471 14.61 10.22 -16.56
CA LEU A 471 14.31 10.26 -17.99
C LEU A 471 12.90 9.71 -18.20
N ASN A 472 12.01 10.52 -18.75
CA ASN A 472 10.64 10.16 -19.09
C ASN A 472 10.46 10.27 -20.61
N ALA A 473 9.86 9.24 -21.22
CA ALA A 473 9.54 9.22 -22.65
C ALA A 473 8.08 8.78 -22.82
N ARG A 474 7.21 9.71 -23.22
CA ARG A 474 5.86 9.44 -23.68
C ARG A 474 5.90 9.34 -25.21
N LEU A 475 5.45 8.21 -25.72
CA LEU A 475 5.39 7.90 -27.15
C LEU A 475 3.94 7.74 -27.56
N GLY A 476 3.57 8.33 -28.69
CA GLY A 476 2.20 8.31 -29.22
C GLY A 476 1.89 9.60 -29.97
N TYR A 477 0.62 9.90 -30.06
CA TYR A 477 0.09 11.09 -30.73
C TYR A 477 0.65 12.41 -30.15
N ASN A 478 0.81 12.44 -28.82
CA ASN A 478 1.50 13.50 -28.10
C ASN A 478 2.81 12.93 -27.56
N THR A 479 3.88 13.02 -28.36
CA THR A 479 5.22 12.54 -27.96
C THR A 479 5.89 13.57 -27.07
N ARG A 480 6.41 13.12 -25.91
CA ARG A 480 7.19 13.97 -25.00
C ARG A 480 8.38 13.20 -24.42
N ILE A 481 9.54 13.80 -24.48
CA ILE A 481 10.76 13.29 -23.85
C ILE A 481 11.25 14.36 -22.86
N ALA A 482 11.51 13.97 -21.63
CA ALA A 482 11.97 14.90 -20.59
C ALA A 482 13.11 14.28 -19.77
N LEU A 483 14.18 15.03 -19.61
CA LEU A 483 15.30 14.72 -18.73
C LEU A 483 15.27 15.71 -17.56
N SER A 484 15.11 15.21 -16.36
CA SER A 484 15.03 16.02 -15.13
C SER A 484 16.14 15.65 -14.16
N HIS A 485 16.80 16.65 -13.60
CA HIS A 485 17.75 16.49 -12.50
C HIS A 485 17.25 17.26 -11.28
N THR A 486 17.17 16.60 -10.13
CA THR A 486 16.69 17.19 -8.87
C THR A 486 17.72 16.96 -7.77
N LEU A 487 18.09 18.02 -7.07
CA LEU A 487 18.96 18.00 -5.88
C LEU A 487 18.11 18.28 -4.64
N SER A 488 17.97 17.28 -3.77
CA SER A 488 17.29 17.45 -2.48
C SER A 488 18.29 17.77 -1.36
N SER A 489 18.07 18.91 -0.68
CA SER A 489 18.93 19.36 0.42
C SER A 489 18.73 18.57 1.73
N GLY A 490 17.63 17.81 1.83
CA GLY A 490 17.21 17.18 3.08
C GLY A 490 16.66 18.18 4.13
N ARG A 491 16.32 19.41 3.71
CA ARG A 491 15.70 20.45 4.55
C ARG A 491 14.35 20.91 4.02
N GLY A 492 13.70 20.06 3.18
CA GLY A 492 12.45 20.44 2.51
C GLY A 492 12.65 21.44 1.36
N VAL A 493 13.89 21.57 0.86
CA VAL A 493 14.22 22.40 -0.29
C VAL A 493 14.82 21.53 -1.38
N GLU A 494 14.31 21.65 -2.59
CA GLU A 494 14.80 20.97 -3.77
C GLU A 494 15.16 21.99 -4.85
N PHE A 495 16.25 21.72 -5.59
CA PHE A 495 16.66 22.44 -6.79
C PHE A 495 16.48 21.50 -7.98
N GLY A 496 15.69 21.91 -8.97
CA GLY A 496 15.41 21.10 -10.13
C GLY A 496 15.78 21.80 -11.43
N THR A 497 16.25 21.01 -12.41
CA THR A 497 16.39 21.41 -13.80
C THR A 497 15.71 20.37 -14.69
N THR A 498 15.04 20.81 -15.74
CA THR A 498 14.36 19.93 -16.69
C THR A 498 14.60 20.42 -18.12
N LEU A 499 14.98 19.51 -19.00
CA LEU A 499 14.97 19.71 -20.44
C LEU A 499 13.89 18.81 -21.02
N SER A 500 12.98 19.36 -21.80
CA SER A 500 11.92 18.58 -22.42
C SER A 500 11.67 18.98 -23.87
N PHE A 501 11.37 17.96 -24.64
CA PHE A 501 10.90 18.03 -26.01
C PHE A 501 9.48 17.48 -26.06
N GLN A 502 8.56 18.20 -26.71
CA GLN A 502 7.19 17.75 -26.92
C GLN A 502 6.77 18.05 -28.36
N SER A 503 6.18 17.05 -29.01
CA SER A 503 5.59 17.17 -30.33
C SER A 503 4.16 16.66 -30.30
N VAL A 504 3.23 17.50 -30.68
CA VAL A 504 1.81 17.16 -30.84
C VAL A 504 1.46 17.29 -32.31
N GLN A 505 0.95 16.23 -32.91
CA GLN A 505 0.57 16.16 -34.32
C GLN A 505 -0.95 15.92 -34.45
N ASN A 506 -1.54 16.46 -35.51
CA ASN A 506 -2.96 16.33 -35.82
C ASN A 506 -3.92 16.76 -34.69
N GLY A 507 -3.61 17.82 -33.99
CA GLY A 507 -4.47 18.39 -32.95
C GLY A 507 -5.70 19.06 -33.58
N ASP A 508 -6.83 18.35 -33.68
CA ASP A 508 -8.10 18.93 -34.15
C ASP A 508 -8.72 19.74 -33.01
N PHE A 509 -9.07 20.99 -33.32
CA PHE A 509 -9.65 21.94 -32.40
C PHE A 509 -10.90 22.59 -32.99
N ARG A 510 -11.77 23.06 -32.11
CA ARG A 510 -12.98 23.82 -32.46
C ARG A 510 -12.99 25.19 -31.86
N SER A 511 -13.50 26.17 -32.60
CA SER A 511 -14.01 27.44 -32.09
C SER A 511 -15.51 27.54 -32.35
N SER A 512 -16.14 28.59 -31.87
CA SER A 512 -17.55 28.88 -32.18
C SER A 512 -17.83 28.99 -33.69
N SER A 513 -16.81 29.35 -34.48
CA SER A 513 -16.95 29.69 -35.90
C SER A 513 -16.16 28.80 -36.85
N TYR A 514 -15.06 28.19 -36.36
CA TYR A 514 -14.10 27.48 -37.22
C TYR A 514 -13.64 26.15 -36.63
N ASN A 515 -13.36 25.17 -37.51
CA ASN A 515 -12.56 24.01 -37.18
C ASN A 515 -11.14 24.25 -37.68
N PHE A 516 -10.13 23.96 -36.89
CA PHE A 516 -8.75 24.09 -37.30
C PHE A 516 -7.88 22.99 -36.72
N ARG A 517 -6.80 22.69 -37.41
CA ARG A 517 -5.78 21.74 -36.96
C ARG A 517 -4.55 22.50 -36.55
N ILE A 518 -3.99 22.14 -35.40
CA ILE A 518 -2.76 22.73 -34.89
C ILE A 518 -1.78 21.61 -34.54
N ASP A 519 -0.64 21.66 -35.21
CA ASP A 519 0.53 20.87 -34.83
C ASP A 519 1.53 21.78 -34.14
N HIS A 520 2.15 21.30 -33.07
CA HIS A 520 3.14 22.12 -32.38
C HIS A 520 4.33 21.31 -31.86
N LEU A 521 5.47 21.99 -31.83
CA LEU A 521 6.70 21.56 -31.20
C LEU A 521 7.00 22.50 -30.04
N LEU A 522 7.17 21.96 -28.84
CA LEU A 522 7.57 22.71 -27.65
C LEU A 522 8.86 22.13 -27.08
N ASN A 523 9.94 22.91 -27.13
CA ASN A 523 11.17 22.62 -26.42
C ASN A 523 11.22 23.52 -25.18
N ARG A 524 11.36 22.93 -23.98
CA ARG A 524 11.43 23.68 -22.74
C ARG A 524 12.69 23.37 -21.96
N ALA A 525 13.39 24.41 -21.55
CA ALA A 525 14.43 24.36 -20.54
C ALA A 525 13.90 25.05 -19.27
N GLU A 526 13.95 24.37 -18.14
CA GLU A 526 13.40 24.85 -16.88
C GLU A 526 14.43 24.70 -15.76
N ALA A 527 14.49 25.69 -14.88
CA ALA A 527 15.21 25.62 -13.61
C ALA A 527 14.31 26.16 -12.47
N HIS A 528 14.28 25.46 -11.34
CA HIS A 528 13.42 25.87 -10.25
C HIS A 528 13.99 25.53 -8.88
N ILE A 529 13.46 26.22 -7.87
CA ILE A 529 13.57 25.88 -6.47
C ILE A 529 12.18 25.50 -5.96
N ALA A 530 12.09 24.38 -5.24
CA ALA A 530 10.86 23.94 -4.60
C ALA A 530 11.02 23.89 -3.09
N PHE A 531 10.06 24.43 -2.38
CA PHE A 531 9.90 24.34 -0.94
C PHE A 531 8.80 23.34 -0.65
N LEU A 532 9.08 22.37 0.21
CA LEU A 532 8.17 21.30 0.61
C LEU A 532 7.81 21.48 2.09
N PRO A 533 6.92 22.44 2.44
CA PRO A 533 6.59 22.72 3.83
C PRO A 533 5.90 21.51 4.48
N TRP A 534 5.10 20.79 3.69
CA TRP A 534 4.47 19.52 4.07
C TRP A 534 4.62 18.52 2.91
N ARG A 535 4.53 17.23 3.18
CA ARG A 535 4.64 16.18 2.15
C ARG A 535 3.61 16.27 1.04
N GLN A 536 2.43 16.79 1.37
CA GLN A 536 1.31 16.94 0.46
C GLN A 536 1.30 18.29 -0.25
N MET A 537 2.25 19.19 0.06
CA MET A 537 2.29 20.54 -0.46
C MET A 537 3.67 20.91 -1.00
N SER A 538 3.70 21.59 -2.12
CA SER A 538 4.90 22.22 -2.68
C SER A 538 4.64 23.65 -3.11
N LEU A 539 5.61 24.53 -2.83
CA LEU A 539 5.74 25.85 -3.43
C LEU A 539 6.96 25.80 -4.35
N ARG A 540 6.74 25.93 -5.66
CA ARG A 540 7.80 25.93 -6.68
C ARG A 540 7.89 27.30 -7.32
N MET A 541 9.10 27.84 -7.42
CA MET A 541 9.42 29.06 -8.14
C MET A 541 10.52 28.74 -9.13
N GLY A 542 10.40 29.20 -10.36
CA GLY A 542 11.36 28.87 -11.38
C GLY A 542 11.34 29.83 -12.57
N PHE A 543 12.22 29.51 -13.48
CA PHE A 543 12.32 30.17 -14.76
C PHE A 543 12.31 29.11 -15.86
N GLN A 544 11.50 29.31 -16.88
CA GLN A 544 11.43 28.47 -18.06
C GLN A 544 11.72 29.27 -19.32
N LEU A 545 12.33 28.60 -20.28
CA LEU A 545 12.56 29.08 -21.63
C LEU A 545 11.85 28.13 -22.57
N ASP A 546 10.80 28.61 -23.23
CA ASP A 546 9.98 27.85 -24.14
C ASP A 546 10.27 28.24 -25.60
N TYR A 547 10.82 27.34 -26.40
CA TYR A 547 10.78 27.44 -27.85
C TYR A 547 9.53 26.75 -28.35
N LEU A 548 8.63 27.50 -28.95
CA LEU A 548 7.37 27.02 -29.50
C LEU A 548 7.38 27.26 -31.02
N TYR A 549 7.20 26.17 -31.76
CA TYR A 549 6.94 26.19 -33.20
C TYR A 549 5.53 25.64 -33.45
N VAL A 550 4.74 26.38 -34.18
CA VAL A 550 3.33 26.08 -34.44
C VAL A 550 3.05 26.10 -35.90
N THR A 551 2.41 25.06 -36.37
CA THR A 551 1.77 25.00 -37.68
C THR A 551 0.28 24.94 -37.49
N SER A 552 -0.47 25.87 -38.03
CA SER A 552 -1.93 25.85 -38.02
C SER A 552 -2.53 25.83 -39.43
N ILE A 553 -3.54 25.01 -39.61
CA ILE A 553 -4.30 24.91 -40.86
C ILE A 553 -5.75 25.25 -40.52
N LEU A 554 -6.24 26.35 -41.08
CA LEU A 554 -7.66 26.71 -41.04
C LEU A 554 -8.41 25.85 -42.05
N THR A 555 -9.38 25.05 -41.56
CA THR A 555 -10.31 24.32 -42.45
C THR A 555 -11.68 24.95 -42.30
N ASP A 556 -12.05 25.84 -43.18
CA ASP A 556 -13.39 26.41 -43.22
C ASP A 556 -14.26 25.59 -44.19
N ILE A 557 -15.26 24.93 -43.64
CA ILE A 557 -16.20 24.08 -44.41
C ILE A 557 -17.27 24.92 -45.14
N ASN A 558 -17.37 26.23 -44.83
CA ASN A 558 -18.43 27.10 -45.34
C ASN A 558 -17.99 28.12 -46.36
N LEU A 559 -16.70 28.25 -46.67
CA LEU A 559 -16.26 29.13 -47.75
C LEU A 559 -16.15 28.36 -49.06
N GLN A 560 -16.81 28.91 -50.10
CA GLN A 560 -16.78 28.41 -51.48
C GLN A 560 -15.38 28.54 -52.17
N THR A 561 -14.32 28.71 -51.40
CA THR A 561 -12.95 28.79 -51.89
C THR A 561 -12.11 27.71 -51.22
N ASP A 562 -11.52 26.81 -51.99
CA ASP A 562 -10.61 25.74 -51.60
C ASP A 562 -9.22 26.25 -51.05
N GLU A 563 -9.14 27.43 -50.50
CA GLU A 563 -7.89 27.96 -49.99
C GLU A 563 -7.74 27.66 -48.50
N MET A 564 -6.95 26.64 -48.17
CA MET A 564 -6.44 26.40 -46.83
C MET A 564 -5.41 27.48 -46.47
N GLU A 565 -5.67 28.32 -45.49
CA GLU A 565 -4.68 29.26 -44.96
C GLU A 565 -3.72 28.50 -44.04
N TYR A 566 -2.47 28.41 -44.47
CA TYR A 566 -1.39 27.76 -43.71
C TYR A 566 -0.57 28.81 -42.98
N ILE A 567 -0.49 28.74 -41.65
CA ILE A 567 0.24 29.70 -40.84
C ILE A 567 1.29 28.98 -40.02
N ASP A 568 2.55 29.23 -40.34
CA ASP A 568 3.71 28.81 -39.53
C ASP A 568 4.16 29.96 -38.64
N LYS A 569 4.32 29.65 -37.35
CA LYS A 569 4.86 30.62 -36.39
C LYS A 569 5.78 29.96 -35.38
N GLU A 570 6.89 30.62 -35.11
CA GLU A 570 7.86 30.20 -34.11
C GLU A 570 8.20 31.36 -33.17
N ASN A 571 8.45 31.06 -31.89
CA ASN A 571 8.96 32.06 -30.96
C ASN A 571 9.63 31.40 -29.75
N VAL A 572 10.42 32.22 -29.05
CA VAL A 572 11.06 31.85 -27.79
C VAL A 572 10.53 32.75 -26.68
N PHE A 573 9.95 32.14 -25.63
CA PHE A 573 9.35 32.85 -24.52
C PHE A 573 10.10 32.58 -23.20
N PRO A 574 10.90 33.54 -22.70
CA PRO A 574 11.39 33.50 -21.33
C PRO A 574 10.22 33.73 -20.35
N SER A 575 10.11 32.90 -19.33
CA SER A 575 8.98 33.00 -18.40
C SER A 575 9.37 32.61 -16.96
N PRO A 576 9.47 33.56 -16.03
CA PRO A 576 9.40 33.22 -14.61
C PRO A 576 8.02 32.68 -14.27
N TYR A 577 7.97 31.72 -13.34
CA TYR A 577 6.74 31.15 -12.90
C TYR A 577 6.74 30.81 -11.41
N MET A 578 5.55 30.70 -10.83
CA MET A 578 5.31 30.20 -9.48
C MET A 578 4.16 29.19 -9.50
N THR A 579 4.33 28.10 -8.77
CA THR A 579 3.27 27.09 -8.60
C THR A 579 3.14 26.72 -7.13
N ILE A 580 1.92 26.76 -6.60
CA ILE A 580 1.54 26.18 -5.32
C ILE A 580 0.67 24.97 -5.63
N ARG A 581 1.00 23.83 -5.06
CA ARG A 581 0.23 22.58 -5.24
C ARG A 581 0.09 21.82 -3.95
N HIS A 582 -1.12 21.31 -3.73
CA HIS A 582 -1.45 20.41 -2.62
C HIS A 582 -2.24 19.21 -3.16
N ASP A 583 -1.96 18.00 -2.66
CA ASP A 583 -2.68 16.78 -2.98
C ASP A 583 -2.77 15.88 -1.74
N SER A 584 -3.97 15.79 -1.19
CA SER A 584 -4.29 14.90 -0.05
C SER A 584 -5.27 13.78 -0.41
N PHE A 585 -5.51 13.52 -1.70
CA PHE A 585 -6.38 12.42 -2.12
C PHE A 585 -5.87 11.06 -1.64
N ASP A 586 -6.81 10.25 -1.18
CA ASP A 586 -6.59 8.86 -0.73
C ASP A 586 -6.37 7.88 -1.90
N ASP A 587 -6.95 8.16 -3.07
CA ASP A 587 -6.79 7.36 -4.30
C ASP A 587 -6.55 8.28 -5.51
N PRO A 588 -5.65 7.92 -6.46
CA PRO A 588 -5.34 8.77 -7.60
C PRO A 588 -6.47 8.87 -8.64
N TYR A 589 -7.35 7.86 -8.74
CA TYR A 589 -8.39 7.75 -9.76
C TYR A 589 -9.80 7.76 -9.21
N PHE A 590 -10.00 7.16 -8.03
CA PHE A 590 -11.29 7.05 -7.38
C PHE A 590 -11.26 7.61 -5.95
N PRO A 591 -10.79 8.87 -5.76
CA PRO A 591 -10.67 9.42 -4.42
C PRO A 591 -12.03 9.45 -3.71
N THR A 592 -11.99 9.09 -2.41
CA THR A 592 -13.14 9.18 -1.52
C THR A 592 -13.00 10.27 -0.50
N LYS A 593 -11.75 10.70 -0.23
CA LYS A 593 -11.42 11.75 0.74
C LYS A 593 -10.26 12.59 0.24
N GLY A 594 -10.22 13.84 0.69
CA GLY A 594 -9.10 14.73 0.46
C GLY A 594 -9.41 15.90 -0.46
N VAL A 595 -8.37 16.68 -0.70
CA VAL A 595 -8.41 17.90 -1.52
C VAL A 595 -7.16 17.94 -2.39
N LEU A 596 -7.32 18.30 -3.64
CA LEU A 596 -6.26 18.67 -4.57
C LEU A 596 -6.49 20.10 -5.00
N TYR A 597 -5.49 20.96 -4.82
CA TYR A 597 -5.51 22.29 -5.45
C TYR A 597 -4.17 22.64 -6.05
N GLN A 598 -4.22 23.46 -7.09
CA GLN A 598 -3.05 24.02 -7.75
C GLN A 598 -3.34 25.47 -8.13
N ILE A 599 -2.36 26.34 -7.83
CA ILE A 599 -2.32 27.72 -8.30
C ILE A 599 -1.04 27.83 -9.11
N ARG A 600 -1.13 28.31 -10.34
CA ARG A 600 0.03 28.56 -11.19
C ARG A 600 -0.05 29.98 -11.75
N TYR A 601 1.07 30.68 -11.67
CA TYR A 601 1.28 31.97 -12.30
C TYR A 601 2.49 31.90 -13.22
N ASN A 602 2.35 32.37 -14.46
CA ASN A 602 3.43 32.54 -15.43
C ASN A 602 3.42 34.00 -15.92
N MET A 603 4.60 34.55 -16.07
CA MET A 603 4.82 35.84 -16.74
C MET A 603 5.66 35.58 -17.98
N TYR A 604 5.04 35.56 -19.13
CA TYR A 604 5.75 35.41 -20.40
C TYR A 604 6.27 36.78 -20.82
N PHE A 605 7.58 36.92 -20.93
CA PHE A 605 8.17 38.12 -21.51
C PHE A 605 7.88 38.19 -23.03
N LYS A 606 8.20 39.34 -23.65
CA LYS A 606 8.14 39.48 -25.10
C LYS A 606 8.90 38.34 -25.76
N GLY A 607 8.38 37.83 -26.87
CA GLY A 607 9.05 36.84 -27.67
C GLY A 607 10.39 37.33 -28.21
N LEU A 608 11.37 36.45 -28.22
CA LEU A 608 12.73 36.80 -28.64
C LEU A 608 12.93 36.77 -30.16
N MET A 609 12.07 36.04 -30.88
CA MET A 609 12.19 35.88 -32.35
C MET A 609 11.19 36.77 -33.10
N HIS A 610 9.98 36.83 -32.60
CA HIS A 610 8.93 37.68 -33.16
C HIS A 610 8.28 38.53 -32.07
N ASP A 611 7.90 39.76 -32.41
CA ASP A 611 7.26 40.65 -31.42
C ASP A 611 5.92 40.08 -30.95
N SER A 612 5.82 39.94 -29.67
CA SER A 612 4.61 39.47 -28.97
C SER A 612 4.46 40.22 -27.66
N PRO A 613 3.23 40.53 -27.20
CA PRO A 613 3.07 41.27 -25.99
C PRO A 613 3.49 40.46 -24.78
N GLN A 614 4.03 41.14 -23.75
CA GLN A 614 4.22 40.53 -22.45
C GLN A 614 2.88 40.05 -21.91
N THR A 615 2.82 38.81 -21.45
CA THR A 615 1.58 38.16 -21.07
C THR A 615 1.66 37.60 -19.66
N HIS A 616 0.66 37.87 -18.86
CA HIS A 616 0.46 37.31 -17.54
C HIS A 616 -0.63 36.24 -17.62
N ALA A 617 -0.32 35.03 -17.13
CA ALA A 617 -1.27 33.95 -17.05
C ALA A 617 -1.35 33.41 -15.62
N ILE A 618 -2.56 33.38 -15.07
CA ILE A 618 -2.84 32.78 -13.76
C ILE A 618 -3.90 31.70 -13.91
N GLN A 619 -3.67 30.59 -13.25
CA GLN A 619 -4.61 29.46 -13.21
C GLN A 619 -4.83 28.99 -11.78
N PHE A 620 -6.05 28.70 -11.46
CA PHE A 620 -6.50 28.07 -10.23
C PHE A 620 -7.26 26.79 -10.57
N HIS A 621 -6.96 25.73 -9.84
CA HIS A 621 -7.63 24.44 -9.94
C HIS A 621 -7.88 23.90 -8.55
N LEU A 622 -9.13 23.47 -8.27
CA LEU A 622 -9.55 22.85 -7.01
C LEU A 622 -10.43 21.66 -7.29
N ARG A 623 -10.13 20.56 -6.66
CA ARG A 623 -10.98 19.36 -6.56
C ARG A 623 -11.02 18.88 -5.12
N SER A 624 -12.18 18.41 -4.67
CA SER A 624 -12.36 17.79 -3.36
C SER A 624 -13.08 16.46 -3.50
N ALA A 625 -12.89 15.56 -2.55
CA ALA A 625 -13.60 14.28 -2.47
C ALA A 625 -14.25 14.14 -1.09
N LEU A 626 -15.57 14.00 -1.09
CA LEU A 626 -16.43 13.92 0.09
C LEU A 626 -17.22 12.60 0.02
N GLY A 627 -16.61 11.52 0.52
CA GLY A 627 -17.18 10.17 0.48
C GLY A 627 -17.97 9.80 1.72
N SER A 628 -19.11 9.17 1.52
CA SER A 628 -19.92 8.55 2.56
C SER A 628 -20.44 7.19 2.06
N GLY A 629 -19.94 6.09 2.62
CA GLY A 629 -20.30 4.74 2.23
C GLY A 629 -19.97 4.44 0.76
N ARG A 630 -21.00 4.27 -0.07
CA ARG A 630 -20.84 3.98 -1.51
C ARG A 630 -20.90 5.23 -2.40
N LEU A 631 -21.26 6.37 -1.82
CA LEU A 631 -21.44 7.62 -2.54
C LEU A 631 -20.26 8.56 -2.30
N THR A 632 -19.77 9.21 -3.34
CA THR A 632 -18.76 10.26 -3.24
C THR A 632 -19.16 11.46 -4.06
N LEU A 633 -19.20 12.64 -3.43
CA LEU A 633 -19.36 13.93 -4.09
C LEU A 633 -17.97 14.51 -4.38
N LEU A 634 -17.77 14.98 -5.61
CA LEU A 634 -16.48 15.49 -6.09
C LEU A 634 -16.66 16.91 -6.69
N PRO A 635 -16.82 17.95 -5.84
CA PRO A 635 -16.86 19.31 -6.32
C PRO A 635 -15.53 19.73 -6.95
N ARG A 636 -15.61 20.55 -8.01
CA ARG A 636 -14.47 21.13 -8.71
C ARG A 636 -14.72 22.60 -9.05
N VAL A 637 -13.64 23.35 -9.03
CA VAL A 637 -13.61 24.76 -9.46
C VAL A 637 -12.33 24.98 -10.23
N ASP A 638 -12.44 25.58 -11.39
CA ASP A 638 -11.31 26.02 -12.21
C ASP A 638 -11.47 27.51 -12.54
N ALA A 639 -10.37 28.24 -12.57
CA ALA A 639 -10.34 29.61 -13.05
C ALA A 639 -9.04 29.87 -13.80
N ARG A 640 -9.11 30.66 -14.84
CA ARG A 640 -7.96 31.08 -15.63
C ARG A 640 -8.13 32.52 -16.10
N TYR A 641 -7.05 33.27 -16.07
CA TYR A 641 -6.93 34.60 -16.67
C TYR A 641 -5.62 34.70 -17.46
N VAL A 642 -5.71 35.25 -18.65
CA VAL A 642 -4.55 35.56 -19.52
C VAL A 642 -4.69 37.01 -19.99
N SER A 643 -3.65 37.83 -19.77
CA SER A 643 -3.76 39.27 -20.04
C SER A 643 -3.77 39.63 -21.53
N ASN A 644 -3.12 38.81 -22.37
CA ASN A 644 -3.02 39.01 -23.82
C ASN A 644 -3.11 37.68 -24.53
N ASP A 645 -3.42 37.69 -25.82
CA ASP A 645 -3.39 36.49 -26.66
C ASP A 645 -1.94 36.04 -26.88
N LEU A 646 -1.54 35.11 -26.06
CA LEU A 646 -0.25 34.44 -26.22
C LEU A 646 -0.50 33.18 -26.98
N TYR A 647 -0.41 33.22 -28.27
CA TYR A 647 -0.58 32.07 -29.12
C TYR A 647 -1.74 31.11 -28.79
N PRO A 648 -2.44 30.54 -29.75
CA PRO A 648 -3.79 30.04 -29.57
C PRO A 648 -3.98 28.96 -28.51
N TYR A 649 -2.88 28.43 -27.96
CA TYR A 649 -2.97 27.31 -27.01
C TYR A 649 -3.28 27.62 -25.58
N VAL A 650 -2.94 28.82 -25.14
CA VAL A 650 -3.11 29.18 -23.73
C VAL A 650 -4.59 29.30 -23.38
N ASN A 651 -5.40 29.66 -24.37
CA ASN A 651 -6.84 29.89 -24.21
C ASN A 651 -7.70 28.68 -24.67
N MET A 652 -7.38 27.48 -24.21
CA MET A 652 -8.10 26.28 -24.62
C MET A 652 -8.67 25.48 -23.47
N LEU A 653 -9.79 24.81 -23.75
CA LEU A 653 -10.32 23.73 -22.95
C LEU A 653 -9.68 22.41 -23.38
N SER A 654 -9.49 21.53 -22.42
CA SER A 654 -9.07 20.15 -22.64
C SER A 654 -10.20 19.20 -22.21
N ILE A 655 -10.23 18.04 -22.82
CA ILE A 655 -11.22 16.99 -22.51
C ILE A 655 -10.95 16.37 -21.15
N SER A 656 -9.69 16.13 -20.83
CA SER A 656 -9.23 15.55 -19.55
C SER A 656 -7.85 16.07 -19.18
N ASP A 657 -7.41 15.81 -17.96
CA ASP A 657 -6.05 16.15 -17.53
C ASP A 657 -4.98 15.38 -18.31
N ALA A 658 -5.28 14.15 -18.76
CA ALA A 658 -4.39 13.34 -19.57
C ALA A 658 -4.18 13.89 -20.99
N ASN A 659 -5.12 14.65 -21.50
CA ASN A 659 -5.08 15.24 -22.86
C ASN A 659 -4.58 16.70 -22.85
N LYS A 660 -4.16 17.23 -21.72
CA LYS A 660 -3.54 18.56 -21.66
C LYS A 660 -2.19 18.54 -22.36
N THR A 661 -2.00 19.47 -23.27
CA THR A 661 -0.73 19.68 -23.99
C THR A 661 0.05 20.88 -23.47
N LEU A 662 -0.65 21.84 -22.84
CA LEU A 662 -0.08 23.03 -22.21
C LEU A 662 -0.63 23.22 -20.78
N ASP A 663 0.17 23.86 -19.95
CA ASP A 663 -0.10 24.00 -18.50
C ASP A 663 -1.38 24.80 -18.18
N GLN A 664 -1.78 25.73 -19.07
CA GLN A 664 -2.93 26.63 -18.83
C GLN A 664 -4.27 26.09 -19.35
N GLN A 665 -4.30 24.93 -19.93
CA GLN A 665 -5.55 24.33 -20.40
C GLN A 665 -6.43 23.92 -19.22
N VAL A 666 -7.72 24.21 -19.31
CA VAL A 666 -8.74 23.87 -18.32
C VAL A 666 -9.60 22.72 -18.83
N THR A 667 -9.92 21.77 -17.97
CA THR A 667 -10.79 20.65 -18.35
C THR A 667 -12.26 21.07 -18.28
N PHE A 668 -13.04 20.70 -19.33
CA PHE A 668 -14.47 20.90 -19.37
C PHE A 668 -15.21 19.63 -19.78
N VAL A 669 -16.30 19.34 -19.07
CA VAL A 669 -17.14 18.18 -19.32
C VAL A 669 -18.02 18.43 -20.55
N GLY A 670 -18.13 17.42 -21.40
CA GLY A 670 -19.09 17.48 -22.53
C GLY A 670 -18.49 17.89 -23.85
N ILE A 671 -17.13 17.94 -23.96
CA ILE A 671 -16.46 18.16 -25.23
C ILE A 671 -15.69 16.92 -25.69
N SER A 672 -15.70 16.64 -26.99
CA SER A 672 -14.94 15.53 -27.62
C SER A 672 -13.61 16.01 -28.23
N THR A 673 -13.49 17.28 -28.54
CA THR A 673 -12.29 17.94 -29.08
C THR A 673 -11.98 19.17 -28.23
N PRO A 674 -10.71 19.59 -28.11
CA PRO A 674 -10.37 20.85 -27.45
C PRO A 674 -11.10 22.01 -28.10
N TYR A 675 -11.40 23.01 -27.29
CA TYR A 675 -12.18 24.15 -27.67
C TYR A 675 -11.48 25.44 -27.27
N THR A 676 -11.44 26.43 -28.17
CA THR A 676 -10.87 27.75 -27.84
C THR A 676 -11.81 28.53 -26.93
N THR A 677 -11.27 29.31 -26.02
CA THR A 677 -12.02 30.11 -25.05
C THR A 677 -11.54 31.54 -25.05
N MET A 678 -12.30 32.42 -24.40
CA MET A 678 -11.89 33.79 -24.11
C MET A 678 -10.77 33.83 -23.07
N LYS A 679 -10.18 35.01 -22.84
CA LYS A 679 -8.99 35.22 -21.98
C LYS A 679 -9.27 34.94 -20.51
N MET A 680 -10.45 35.28 -20.03
CA MET A 680 -10.90 35.05 -18.66
C MET A 680 -11.95 33.94 -18.63
N LEU A 681 -11.74 32.97 -17.75
CA LEU A 681 -12.62 31.81 -17.62
C LEU A 681 -12.75 31.41 -16.16
N SER A 682 -13.96 31.10 -15.72
CA SER A 682 -14.20 30.34 -14.51
C SER A 682 -15.15 29.19 -14.77
N SER A 683 -14.94 28.08 -14.10
CA SER A 683 -15.89 26.98 -14.15
C SER A 683 -16.12 26.36 -12.78
N ALA A 684 -17.34 25.93 -12.54
CA ALA A 684 -17.71 25.20 -11.34
C ALA A 684 -18.56 23.98 -11.71
N GLY A 685 -18.33 22.90 -11.01
CA GLY A 685 -19.04 21.65 -11.28
C GLY A 685 -18.92 20.65 -10.14
N SER A 686 -19.60 19.54 -10.30
CA SER A 686 -19.48 18.42 -9.37
C SER A 686 -19.74 17.12 -10.09
N ASP A 687 -19.03 16.09 -9.62
CA ASP A 687 -19.32 14.71 -10.00
C ASP A 687 -19.96 14.00 -8.81
N ILE A 688 -20.98 13.21 -9.07
CA ILE A 688 -21.60 12.31 -8.10
C ILE A 688 -21.24 10.89 -8.51
N ARG A 689 -20.42 10.24 -7.70
CA ARG A 689 -19.92 8.89 -7.97
C ARG A 689 -20.55 7.88 -7.03
N LEU A 690 -21.12 6.82 -7.63
CA LEU A 690 -21.65 5.65 -6.93
C LEU A 690 -20.73 4.47 -7.14
N ARG A 691 -20.24 3.85 -6.07
CA ARG A 691 -19.45 2.61 -6.10
C ARG A 691 -20.36 1.38 -6.06
N LEU A 692 -20.30 0.57 -7.11
CA LEU A 692 -21.02 -0.70 -7.24
C LEU A 692 -20.06 -1.87 -6.96
N GLY A 693 -20.07 -2.39 -5.73
CA GLY A 693 -19.10 -3.41 -5.29
C GLY A 693 -17.68 -2.85 -5.06
N LYS A 694 -16.63 -3.67 -5.28
CA LYS A 694 -15.22 -3.30 -4.99
C LYS A 694 -14.54 -2.53 -6.14
N LYS A 695 -14.95 -2.72 -7.41
CA LYS A 695 -14.19 -2.27 -8.59
C LYS A 695 -15.02 -1.49 -9.64
N HIS A 696 -16.32 -1.34 -9.47
CA HIS A 696 -17.22 -0.73 -10.44
C HIS A 696 -17.73 0.61 -9.94
N TYR A 697 -17.79 1.60 -10.82
CA TYR A 697 -18.19 2.96 -10.49
C TYR A 697 -19.10 3.52 -11.58
N ILE A 698 -20.14 4.26 -11.18
CA ILE A 698 -20.94 5.10 -12.07
C ILE A 698 -20.79 6.53 -11.58
N THR A 699 -20.48 7.46 -12.48
CA THR A 699 -20.28 8.86 -12.17
C THR A 699 -21.16 9.73 -13.07
N ALA A 700 -21.98 10.56 -12.47
CA ALA A 700 -22.71 11.62 -13.16
C ALA A 700 -21.99 12.95 -12.91
N SER A 701 -21.69 13.70 -13.96
CA SER A 701 -20.93 14.96 -13.93
C SER A 701 -21.76 16.08 -14.50
N ALA A 702 -21.70 17.25 -13.86
CA ALA A 702 -22.24 18.50 -14.38
C ALA A 702 -21.25 19.62 -14.13
N GLN A 703 -21.05 20.50 -15.11
CA GLN A 703 -20.15 21.64 -15.03
C GLN A 703 -20.73 22.84 -15.75
N VAL A 704 -20.60 24.02 -15.16
CA VAL A 704 -20.92 25.31 -15.75
C VAL A 704 -19.61 26.06 -15.95
N LEU A 705 -19.48 26.73 -17.08
CA LEU A 705 -18.35 27.55 -17.45
C LEU A 705 -18.85 28.94 -17.80
N HIS A 706 -18.12 29.95 -17.35
CA HIS A 706 -18.36 31.36 -17.66
C HIS A 706 -17.08 31.98 -18.20
N GLU A 707 -17.15 32.67 -19.33
CA GLU A 707 -15.99 33.23 -19.99
C GLU A 707 -16.23 34.65 -20.52
N ALA A 708 -15.18 35.46 -20.61
CA ALA A 708 -15.14 36.82 -21.14
C ALA A 708 -13.74 37.22 -21.58
N ASP A 709 -13.59 38.25 -22.41
CA ASP A 709 -12.29 38.73 -22.87
C ASP A 709 -11.59 39.68 -21.87
N SER A 710 -12.32 40.33 -20.99
CA SER A 710 -11.74 41.19 -19.97
C SER A 710 -12.47 41.07 -18.63
N PHE A 711 -11.85 41.57 -17.57
CA PHE A 711 -12.47 41.61 -16.25
C PHE A 711 -13.74 42.50 -16.21
N GLY A 712 -13.80 43.55 -17.02
CA GLY A 712 -14.98 44.39 -17.16
C GLY A 712 -16.13 43.65 -17.84
N ASP A 713 -15.82 42.98 -18.94
CA ASP A 713 -16.79 42.22 -19.75
C ASP A 713 -17.33 40.99 -19.00
N TYR A 714 -16.60 40.49 -18.05
CA TYR A 714 -16.97 39.32 -17.25
C TYR A 714 -18.30 39.49 -16.50
N PHE A 715 -18.62 40.73 -16.12
CA PHE A 715 -19.88 41.04 -15.44
C PHE A 715 -20.96 41.56 -16.39
N ASP A 716 -20.65 41.73 -17.68
CA ASP A 716 -21.58 42.15 -18.70
C ASP A 716 -22.22 40.92 -19.38
N LYS A 717 -23.56 40.90 -19.37
CA LYS A 717 -24.32 39.77 -19.95
C LYS A 717 -24.24 39.68 -21.49
N GLU A 718 -23.94 40.78 -22.14
CA GLU A 718 -23.84 40.84 -23.61
C GLU A 718 -22.41 40.46 -24.09
N LEU A 719 -21.40 40.70 -23.25
CA LEU A 719 -19.99 40.50 -23.57
C LEU A 719 -19.40 39.22 -22.97
N SER A 720 -20.12 38.54 -22.06
CA SER A 720 -19.72 37.27 -21.45
C SER A 720 -20.60 36.14 -21.98
N GLN A 721 -20.02 34.89 -21.90
CA GLN A 721 -20.72 33.69 -22.36
C GLN A 721 -20.78 32.64 -21.25
N TRP A 722 -21.89 31.92 -21.20
CA TRP A 722 -22.13 30.84 -20.27
C TRP A 722 -22.28 29.53 -21.03
N HIS A 723 -21.62 28.48 -20.56
CA HIS A 723 -21.68 27.17 -21.15
C HIS A 723 -21.96 26.09 -20.10
N ILE A 724 -22.64 25.03 -20.49
CA ILE A 724 -23.00 23.93 -19.60
C ILE A 724 -22.61 22.59 -20.25
N GLY A 725 -22.07 21.70 -19.45
CA GLY A 725 -21.70 20.35 -19.87
C GLY A 725 -22.15 19.30 -18.89
N PHE A 726 -22.50 18.13 -19.43
CA PHE A 726 -22.91 16.95 -18.67
C PHE A 726 -22.18 15.71 -19.16
N ALA A 727 -21.94 14.75 -18.26
CA ALA A 727 -21.46 13.42 -18.63
C ALA A 727 -22.03 12.35 -17.69
N LEU A 728 -22.17 11.14 -18.24
CA LEU A 728 -22.41 9.92 -17.48
C LEU A 728 -21.30 8.93 -17.82
N GLU A 729 -20.56 8.52 -16.82
CA GLU A 729 -19.42 7.62 -16.96
C GLU A 729 -19.64 6.32 -16.19
N TYR A 730 -19.33 5.21 -16.84
CA TYR A 730 -19.07 3.94 -16.18
C TYR A 730 -17.55 3.71 -16.12
N ALA A 731 -17.02 3.34 -14.96
CA ALA A 731 -15.62 3.00 -14.80
C ALA A 731 -15.43 1.67 -14.06
N TYR A 732 -14.36 0.96 -14.46
CA TYR A 732 -13.92 -0.28 -13.82
C TYR A 732 -12.46 -0.18 -13.43
N SER A 733 -12.14 -0.42 -12.15
CA SER A 733 -10.77 -0.43 -11.66
C SER A 733 -10.07 -1.74 -12.03
N SER A 734 -9.22 -1.71 -13.06
CA SER A 734 -8.47 -2.85 -13.57
C SER A 734 -6.98 -2.79 -13.19
N LEU A 735 -6.26 -3.89 -13.38
CA LEU A 735 -4.79 -3.95 -13.20
C LEU A 735 -4.03 -3.07 -14.20
N LEU A 736 -4.62 -2.82 -15.37
CA LEU A 736 -4.05 -1.96 -16.42
C LEU A 736 -4.40 -0.48 -16.24
N GLY A 737 -4.99 -0.12 -15.10
CA GLY A 737 -5.56 1.20 -14.83
C GLY A 737 -7.08 1.22 -15.04
N PRO A 738 -7.74 2.37 -14.82
CA PRO A 738 -9.18 2.48 -14.98
C PRO A 738 -9.60 2.27 -16.43
N PHE A 739 -10.57 1.35 -16.65
CA PHE A 739 -11.36 1.37 -17.86
C PHE A 739 -12.48 2.40 -17.67
N ARG A 740 -12.70 3.28 -18.64
CA ARG A 740 -13.72 4.33 -18.61
C ARG A 740 -14.53 4.31 -19.90
N PHE A 741 -15.82 4.41 -19.77
CA PHE A 741 -16.75 4.64 -20.87
C PHE A 741 -17.68 5.76 -20.45
N ASN A 742 -17.66 6.89 -21.18
CA ASN A 742 -18.53 7.99 -20.87
C ASN A 742 -19.28 8.49 -22.10
N VAL A 743 -20.51 8.95 -21.86
CA VAL A 743 -21.34 9.68 -22.82
C VAL A 743 -21.48 11.08 -22.28
N HIS A 744 -21.25 12.07 -23.10
CA HIS A 744 -21.23 13.47 -22.68
C HIS A 744 -21.93 14.37 -23.71
N TRP A 745 -22.34 15.55 -23.23
CA TRP A 745 -22.97 16.59 -24.02
C TRP A 745 -22.63 17.97 -23.46
N SER A 746 -22.51 18.96 -24.33
CA SER A 746 -22.44 20.36 -23.94
C SER A 746 -23.13 21.25 -24.97
N ASP A 747 -23.52 22.44 -24.54
CA ASP A 747 -24.06 23.49 -25.41
C ASP A 747 -23.00 24.03 -26.38
N LEU A 748 -21.70 23.96 -26.03
CA LEU A 748 -20.58 24.31 -26.91
C LEU A 748 -20.57 23.48 -28.18
N THR A 749 -20.73 22.17 -28.05
CA THR A 749 -20.69 21.23 -29.19
C THR A 749 -22.07 20.95 -29.76
N ARG A 750 -23.12 21.14 -28.99
CA ARG A 750 -24.54 20.83 -29.30
C ARG A 750 -24.74 19.42 -29.82
N SER A 751 -23.84 18.52 -29.45
CA SER A 751 -23.84 17.12 -29.90
C SER A 751 -23.45 16.19 -28.77
N PHE A 752 -23.95 14.96 -28.79
CA PHE A 752 -23.47 13.92 -27.90
C PHE A 752 -22.11 13.41 -28.37
N GLY A 753 -21.20 13.24 -27.43
CA GLY A 753 -19.92 12.62 -27.64
C GLY A 753 -19.78 11.35 -26.81
N VAL A 754 -18.86 10.48 -27.23
CA VAL A 754 -18.52 9.24 -26.52
C VAL A 754 -17.02 9.20 -26.33
N TYR A 755 -16.59 8.82 -25.12
CA TYR A 755 -15.21 8.51 -24.82
C TYR A 755 -15.09 7.10 -24.25
N CYS A 756 -14.11 6.35 -24.74
CA CYS A 756 -13.77 5.03 -24.22
C CYS A 756 -12.25 4.95 -24.06
N GLY A 757 -11.79 4.46 -22.91
CA GLY A 757 -10.34 4.32 -22.67
C GLY A 757 -10.01 3.34 -21.54
N ILE A 758 -8.80 2.82 -21.59
CA ILE A 758 -8.21 1.98 -20.54
C ILE A 758 -6.76 2.40 -20.35
N GLY A 759 -6.32 2.51 -19.12
CA GLY A 759 -4.97 2.88 -18.75
C GLY A 759 -4.90 4.04 -17.76
N LEU A 760 -3.68 4.44 -17.42
CA LEU A 760 -3.42 5.53 -16.48
C LEU A 760 -3.41 6.90 -17.20
N ASP A 761 -3.70 7.96 -16.45
CA ASP A 761 -3.65 9.34 -16.96
C ASP A 761 -2.22 9.88 -16.86
N PHE A 762 -1.50 9.97 -17.97
CA PHE A 762 -0.13 10.51 -18.08
C PHE A 762 0.05 11.44 -19.26
#